data_029f9ca00b766ac835012b8e0c8b3558
#
_entry.id   029f9ca00b766ac835012b8e0c8b3558
#
_cell.length_a   1.000
_cell.length_b   1.000
_cell.length_c   1.000
_cell.angle_alpha   90.00
_cell.angle_beta   90.00
_cell.angle_gamma   90.00
#
_symmetry.space_group_name_H-M   'P 1'
#
loop_
_entity.id
_entity.type
_entity.pdbx_description
1 polymer ?
#
loop_
_entity_poly.entity_id
_entity_poly.type
_entity_poly.pdbx_seq_one_letter_code
_entity_poly.pdbx_strand_id
1 'polypeptide(L)'
;MSSCTSHKTEVSSPNNNIHLDFNIDDEGFMSYNIKVNDSIFIDESQLGFEAKDGLNLKSSFEIIKTEFSSKDETWEQIWGENKVIRNHYNEMAVHLANIDSIFLIMRFRLFDDGLGFRYEYRVKDTDKIILTDELTTFNIRNNGVSWSIPASFETYELLYRTLPLNEVEDANTPFTFKTTRLQDHKTTSSESVSIYASIHEAALTDFPEMTLKSTDNRQQTTDFVHNEKFKVQSSEFKVQLAPYPNGKAKAIFERDNFISPWRTIQISDKAVGLINSNLILNLNEPCVLEGDLSWIKPMKYVGVWWGMHLGVETWVMDERHGATTGNAKRYIDFAANNNIDAVLFEGWNVGWESWIGTSETQGSDNFDYTKAYDDFDIDEIMRYAKEKNIEVIGHHETGGDVVSYENQLDEIYSWTKEKGINCVKTGYAGGLPNGHNHHGQFNVRHYRKVVETAARHQITLDVHEPIKPTGIRRTYPNMMTREGARGMEWNAWSEGNPPEHHVMLPFTRLLAGPMDYTPGTFDILFDNTRNSPLRKKWNGNDKGNSRVNTTLAKQLANWVILYSPLQMASDMIEHYEGHPAFQFFRDFNPDCDWSEALQGEPGEYVAIVRRAGTNFFLGATTNGEARSIEIPLTFLEKGKSYEATIYSDGDDAHWETNPTSYKIEKKTVSSNDTLFIKMAAGGGCAVYLMHNS
;
A
#
# COMPACT_ATOMS: atom_id res chain seq x y z
N MET A 1 13.53 -6.33 53.40
CA MET A 1 13.11 -7.41 52.52
C MET A 1 12.14 -6.80 51.52
N SER A 2 12.64 -6.43 50.35
CA SER A 2 11.80 -5.96 49.27
C SER A 2 11.14 -7.21 48.67
N SER A 3 9.83 -7.33 48.71
CA SER A 3 9.12 -8.37 48.00
C SER A 3 9.29 -8.09 46.52
N CYS A 4 10.08 -8.87 45.82
CA CYS A 4 10.07 -8.92 44.36
C CYS A 4 8.66 -9.39 43.93
N THR A 5 7.78 -8.46 43.64
CA THR A 5 6.55 -8.77 42.90
C THR A 5 6.96 -9.07 41.49
N SER A 6 7.00 -10.34 41.11
CA SER A 6 7.20 -10.71 39.71
C SER A 6 6.00 -10.19 38.91
N HIS A 7 6.22 -9.19 38.09
CA HIS A 7 5.22 -8.72 37.14
C HIS A 7 5.07 -9.76 35.99
N LYS A 8 3.84 -10.14 35.65
CA LYS A 8 3.60 -10.93 34.45
C LYS A 8 3.85 -10.05 33.24
N THR A 9 4.71 -10.49 32.32
CA THR A 9 5.14 -9.76 31.12
C THR A 9 4.94 -10.56 29.84
N GLU A 10 3.99 -11.50 29.87
CA GLU A 10 3.62 -12.36 28.76
C GLU A 10 2.18 -12.08 28.32
N VAL A 11 1.96 -12.04 26.99
CA VAL A 11 0.62 -11.93 26.37
C VAL A 11 0.52 -12.87 25.18
N SER A 12 -0.68 -13.43 24.95
CA SER A 12 -0.94 -14.34 23.84
C SER A 12 -2.06 -13.80 22.95
N SER A 13 -2.05 -14.21 21.67
CA SER A 13 -3.19 -13.99 20.77
C SER A 13 -4.46 -14.65 21.29
N PRO A 14 -5.67 -14.24 20.84
CA PRO A 14 -6.92 -14.86 21.29
C PRO A 14 -7.00 -16.37 21.02
N ASN A 15 -6.48 -16.84 19.88
CA ASN A 15 -6.38 -18.26 19.55
C ASN A 15 -5.21 -18.99 20.23
N ASN A 16 -4.39 -18.28 20.97
CA ASN A 16 -3.23 -18.79 21.71
C ASN A 16 -2.10 -19.38 20.84
N ASN A 17 -1.99 -18.97 19.57
CA ASN A 17 -0.95 -19.43 18.66
C ASN A 17 0.27 -18.49 18.61
N ILE A 18 0.10 -17.22 18.94
CA ILE A 18 1.17 -16.22 18.99
C ILE A 18 1.36 -15.79 20.44
N HIS A 19 2.59 -15.83 20.92
CA HIS A 19 2.97 -15.45 22.27
C HIS A 19 4.09 -14.41 22.21
N LEU A 20 4.00 -13.37 23.03
CA LEU A 20 5.05 -12.38 23.20
C LEU A 20 5.47 -12.31 24.66
N ASP A 21 6.77 -12.43 24.88
CA ASP A 21 7.41 -12.20 26.16
C ASP A 21 8.17 -10.88 26.11
N PHE A 22 7.89 -9.96 27.03
CA PHE A 22 8.62 -8.72 27.25
C PHE A 22 9.57 -8.85 28.44
N ASN A 23 10.82 -8.42 28.28
CA ASN A 23 11.85 -8.56 29.31
C ASN A 23 12.54 -7.23 29.61
N ILE A 24 13.02 -7.11 30.83
CA ILE A 24 13.94 -6.04 31.27
C ILE A 24 15.12 -6.71 31.98
N ASP A 25 16.34 -6.32 31.62
CA ASP A 25 17.55 -6.81 32.28
C ASP A 25 17.89 -6.01 33.57
N ASP A 26 18.97 -6.39 34.25
CA ASP A 26 19.40 -5.75 35.48
C ASP A 26 19.83 -4.30 35.32
N GLU A 27 20.13 -3.85 34.09
CA GLU A 27 20.49 -2.46 33.75
C GLU A 27 19.29 -1.66 33.26
N GLY A 28 18.12 -2.30 33.16
CA GLY A 28 16.86 -1.69 32.73
C GLY A 28 16.75 -1.51 31.21
N PHE A 29 17.49 -2.30 30.40
CA PHE A 29 17.29 -2.39 28.95
C PHE A 29 16.10 -3.30 28.63
N MET A 30 15.34 -2.89 27.63
CA MET A 30 14.12 -3.60 27.23
C MET A 30 14.37 -4.50 26.03
N SER A 31 13.79 -5.70 26.09
CA SER A 31 13.78 -6.64 24.97
C SER A 31 12.45 -7.38 24.88
N TYR A 32 12.24 -8.08 23.76
CA TYR A 32 11.08 -8.95 23.54
C TYR A 32 11.48 -10.17 22.72
N ASN A 33 10.67 -11.21 22.80
CA ASN A 33 10.71 -12.34 21.89
C ASN A 33 9.29 -12.75 21.49
N ILE A 34 9.17 -13.49 20.37
CA ILE A 34 7.87 -13.97 19.87
C ILE A 34 7.97 -15.45 19.55
N LYS A 35 6.97 -16.19 20.03
CA LYS A 35 6.76 -17.59 19.66
C LYS A 35 5.52 -17.74 18.81
N VAL A 36 5.57 -18.62 17.83
CA VAL A 36 4.43 -19.04 17.01
C VAL A 36 4.28 -20.54 17.13
N ASN A 37 3.12 -21.03 17.57
CA ASN A 37 2.88 -22.45 17.86
C ASN A 37 3.99 -23.05 18.75
N ASP A 38 4.24 -22.40 19.91
CA ASP A 38 5.23 -22.79 20.93
C ASP A 38 6.71 -22.75 20.48
N SER A 39 7.02 -22.28 19.29
CA SER A 39 8.40 -22.16 18.83
C SER A 39 8.82 -20.73 18.60
N ILE A 40 10.05 -20.43 18.96
CA ILE A 40 10.63 -19.11 18.77
C ILE A 40 10.63 -18.77 17.29
N PHE A 41 10.00 -17.63 16.96
CA PHE A 41 9.93 -17.05 15.63
C PHE A 41 10.77 -15.78 15.52
N ILE A 42 10.68 -14.90 16.51
CA ILE A 42 11.58 -13.77 16.71
C ILE A 42 12.36 -14.04 18.00
N ASP A 43 13.67 -14.14 17.90
CA ASP A 43 14.58 -14.25 19.03
C ASP A 43 14.63 -12.94 19.81
N GLU A 44 15.33 -12.92 20.95
CA GLU A 44 15.50 -11.71 21.75
C GLU A 44 15.90 -10.52 20.87
N SER A 45 15.07 -9.47 20.93
CA SER A 45 15.13 -8.29 20.09
C SER A 45 15.06 -7.03 20.94
N GLN A 46 15.89 -6.04 20.65
CA GLN A 46 16.03 -4.82 21.44
C GLN A 46 14.85 -3.86 21.23
N LEU A 47 14.62 -3.00 22.23
CA LEU A 47 13.65 -1.93 22.24
C LEU A 47 14.27 -0.63 22.77
N GLY A 48 13.70 0.54 22.39
CA GLY A 48 14.09 1.84 22.92
C GLY A 48 14.49 2.84 21.85
N PHE A 49 14.92 4.02 22.32
CA PHE A 49 15.37 5.12 21.46
C PHE A 49 16.67 5.73 22.00
N GLU A 50 17.46 6.30 21.07
CA GLU A 50 18.47 7.29 21.39
C GLU A 50 17.87 8.69 21.25
N ALA A 51 18.19 9.56 22.18
CA ALA A 51 17.75 10.94 22.17
C ALA A 51 18.93 11.90 22.38
N LYS A 52 18.72 13.17 21.99
CA LYS A 52 19.67 14.24 22.19
C LYS A 52 19.64 14.75 23.65
N ASP A 53 20.65 15.54 24.00
CA ASP A 53 20.73 16.28 25.26
C ASP A 53 20.72 15.40 26.53
N GLY A 54 21.17 14.13 26.40
CA GLY A 54 21.36 13.21 27.51
C GLY A 54 20.08 12.52 28.01
N LEU A 55 18.97 12.66 27.32
CA LEU A 55 17.74 11.91 27.66
C LEU A 55 17.96 10.40 27.49
N ASN A 56 17.74 9.63 28.56
CA ASN A 56 17.90 8.18 28.56
C ASN A 56 16.57 7.47 28.25
N LEU A 57 16.27 7.24 26.98
CA LEU A 57 15.04 6.56 26.52
C LEU A 57 15.22 5.06 26.25
N LYS A 58 16.31 4.45 26.76
CA LYS A 58 16.66 3.05 26.43
C LYS A 58 16.92 2.15 27.63
N SER A 59 17.34 2.70 28.79
CA SER A 59 17.79 1.90 29.91
C SER A 59 17.37 2.49 31.25
N SER A 60 17.77 1.80 32.34
CA SER A 60 17.44 2.17 33.72
C SER A 60 15.94 2.17 34.02
N PHE A 61 15.14 1.46 33.21
CA PHE A 61 13.70 1.32 33.42
C PHE A 61 13.39 0.22 34.45
N GLU A 62 12.35 0.47 35.24
CA GLU A 62 11.74 -0.50 36.15
C GLU A 62 10.25 -0.62 35.83
N ILE A 63 9.68 -1.82 35.95
CA ILE A 63 8.25 -2.05 35.76
C ILE A 63 7.49 -1.53 36.97
N ILE A 64 6.61 -0.56 36.73
CA ILE A 64 5.71 -0.03 37.76
C ILE A 64 4.47 -0.90 37.93
N LYS A 65 3.88 -1.30 36.77
CA LYS A 65 2.71 -2.17 36.71
C LYS A 65 2.55 -2.74 35.31
N THR A 66 1.78 -3.83 35.21
CA THR A 66 1.34 -4.39 33.93
C THR A 66 -0.19 -4.48 33.93
N GLU A 67 -0.81 -4.02 32.87
CA GLU A 67 -2.25 -4.07 32.67
C GLU A 67 -2.58 -4.97 31.48
N PHE A 68 -3.65 -5.76 31.60
CA PHE A 68 -4.13 -6.64 30.55
C PHE A 68 -5.57 -6.30 30.19
N SER A 69 -5.86 -6.32 28.91
CA SER A 69 -7.21 -6.18 28.40
C SER A 69 -7.41 -7.05 27.16
N SER A 70 -8.65 -7.26 26.78
CA SER A 70 -9.02 -7.93 25.54
C SER A 70 -10.18 -7.20 24.88
N LYS A 71 -10.24 -7.30 23.57
CA LYS A 71 -11.32 -6.71 22.76
C LYS A 71 -11.79 -7.70 21.72
N ASP A 72 -13.09 -7.79 21.54
CA ASP A 72 -13.73 -8.52 20.43
C ASP A 72 -14.95 -7.72 19.97
N GLU A 73 -14.79 -7.01 18.88
CA GLU A 73 -15.84 -6.18 18.28
C GLU A 73 -15.80 -6.29 16.76
N THR A 74 -16.86 -5.88 16.11
CA THR A 74 -16.88 -5.60 14.67
C THR A 74 -17.10 -4.12 14.42
N TRP A 75 -16.52 -3.59 13.35
CA TRP A 75 -16.77 -2.24 12.89
C TRP A 75 -16.94 -2.24 11.37
N GLU A 76 -17.61 -1.22 10.85
CA GLU A 76 -17.87 -1.09 9.42
C GLU A 76 -16.96 -0.04 8.80
N GLN A 77 -16.39 -0.36 7.63
CA GLN A 77 -15.72 0.61 6.76
C GLN A 77 -16.75 1.32 5.89
N ILE A 78 -16.45 2.58 5.57
CA ILE A 78 -17.24 3.34 4.58
C ILE A 78 -17.01 2.76 3.19
N TRP A 79 -15.77 2.36 2.90
CA TRP A 79 -15.35 1.66 1.69
C TRP A 79 -14.14 0.78 2.03
N GLY A 80 -13.82 -0.19 1.18
CA GLY A 80 -12.63 -1.05 1.33
C GLY A 80 -12.88 -2.45 0.80
N GLU A 81 -11.88 -3.30 0.99
CA GLU A 81 -11.93 -4.69 0.55
C GLU A 81 -12.98 -5.51 1.31
N ASN A 82 -13.22 -5.16 2.56
CA ASN A 82 -14.21 -5.76 3.43
C ASN A 82 -15.04 -4.68 4.13
N LYS A 83 -16.34 -4.74 4.04
CA LYS A 83 -17.21 -3.75 4.69
C LYS A 83 -17.24 -3.94 6.22
N VAL A 84 -17.27 -5.18 6.67
CA VAL A 84 -17.30 -5.53 8.10
C VAL A 84 -15.98 -6.13 8.50
N ILE A 85 -15.33 -5.54 9.51
CA ILE A 85 -14.03 -5.96 10.02
C ILE A 85 -14.18 -6.36 11.49
N ARG A 86 -13.68 -7.55 11.84
CA ARG A 86 -13.52 -7.96 13.23
C ARG A 86 -12.24 -7.40 13.80
N ASN A 87 -12.33 -6.82 14.98
CA ASN A 87 -11.21 -6.32 15.77
C ASN A 87 -11.11 -7.14 17.06
N HIS A 88 -10.31 -8.21 17.01
CA HIS A 88 -10.20 -9.19 18.09
C HIS A 88 -8.73 -9.34 18.51
N TYR A 89 -8.39 -8.88 19.72
CA TYR A 89 -7.05 -8.91 20.25
C TYR A 89 -7.00 -9.05 21.76
N ASN A 90 -5.85 -9.50 22.27
CA ASN A 90 -5.43 -9.32 23.64
C ASN A 90 -4.36 -8.24 23.70
N GLU A 91 -4.44 -7.37 24.72
CA GLU A 91 -3.49 -6.28 24.95
C GLU A 91 -2.77 -6.45 26.26
N MET A 92 -1.46 -6.15 26.26
CA MET A 92 -0.64 -5.94 27.44
C MET A 92 -0.05 -4.54 27.38
N ALA A 93 -0.23 -3.75 28.45
CA ALA A 93 0.38 -2.45 28.62
C ALA A 93 1.34 -2.52 29.85
N VAL A 94 2.64 -2.42 29.58
CA VAL A 94 3.69 -2.41 30.59
C VAL A 94 4.06 -0.96 30.89
N HIS A 95 3.76 -0.52 32.10
CA HIS A 95 4.10 0.83 32.59
C HIS A 95 5.48 0.82 33.25
N LEU A 96 6.34 1.67 32.77
CA LEU A 96 7.73 1.76 33.17
C LEU A 96 8.08 3.19 33.61
N ALA A 97 9.04 3.29 34.49
CA ALA A 97 9.68 4.56 34.80
C ALA A 97 11.17 4.34 35.01
N ASN A 98 11.96 5.40 34.80
CA ASN A 98 13.38 5.38 35.13
C ASN A 98 13.72 6.45 36.17
N ILE A 99 14.97 6.45 36.63
CA ILE A 99 15.48 7.38 37.62
C ILE A 99 15.43 8.85 37.15
N ASP A 100 15.43 9.09 35.86
CA ASP A 100 15.40 10.42 35.24
C ASP A 100 13.97 10.98 35.12
N SER A 101 13.00 10.37 35.80
CA SER A 101 11.58 10.74 35.75
C SER A 101 10.98 10.65 34.33
N ILE A 102 11.44 9.70 33.53
CA ILE A 102 10.88 9.35 32.23
C ILE A 102 9.88 8.22 32.44
N PHE A 103 8.67 8.40 31.90
CA PHE A 103 7.61 7.41 31.94
C PHE A 103 7.42 6.84 30.52
N LEU A 104 7.25 5.53 30.44
CA LEU A 104 7.01 4.79 29.22
C LEU A 104 5.87 3.80 29.43
N ILE A 105 4.95 3.75 28.47
CA ILE A 105 4.05 2.61 28.34
C ILE A 105 4.47 1.85 27.08
N MET A 106 4.93 0.61 27.25
CA MET A 106 5.06 -0.34 26.16
C MET A 106 3.73 -1.03 25.98
N ARG A 107 3.10 -0.82 24.82
CA ARG A 107 1.79 -1.39 24.49
C ARG A 107 1.92 -2.45 23.42
N PHE A 108 1.43 -3.66 23.70
CA PHE A 108 1.45 -4.82 22.80
C PHE A 108 0.02 -5.26 22.54
N ARG A 109 -0.37 -5.39 21.27
CA ARG A 109 -1.65 -5.98 20.85
C ARG A 109 -1.37 -7.20 20.00
N LEU A 110 -1.90 -8.36 20.43
CA LEU A 110 -1.76 -9.63 19.73
C LEU A 110 -3.11 -10.03 19.15
N PHE A 111 -3.12 -10.24 17.83
CA PHE A 111 -4.25 -10.72 17.04
C PHE A 111 -3.97 -12.16 16.59
N ASP A 112 -4.96 -12.83 16.01
CA ASP A 112 -4.78 -14.20 15.51
C ASP A 112 -3.92 -14.26 14.23
N ASP A 113 -3.77 -13.12 13.53
CA ASP A 113 -3.03 -12.92 12.29
C ASP A 113 -1.76 -12.06 12.44
N GLY A 114 -1.31 -11.84 13.70
CA GLY A 114 -0.10 -11.07 13.95
C GLY A 114 -0.17 -10.19 15.19
N LEU A 115 0.69 -9.18 15.24
CA LEU A 115 0.80 -8.29 16.38
C LEU A 115 1.27 -6.88 15.99
N GLY A 116 1.06 -5.94 16.90
CA GLY A 116 1.69 -4.64 16.90
C GLY A 116 2.13 -4.22 18.28
N PHE A 117 3.21 -3.46 18.35
CA PHE A 117 3.64 -2.79 19.57
C PHE A 117 4.03 -1.34 19.32
N ARG A 118 3.90 -0.49 20.34
CA ARG A 118 4.27 0.92 20.24
C ARG A 118 4.77 1.46 21.57
N TYR A 119 5.47 2.56 21.50
CA TYR A 119 6.01 3.31 22.62
C TYR A 119 5.15 4.55 22.87
N GLU A 120 4.80 4.79 24.14
CA GLU A 120 4.10 5.98 24.60
C GLU A 120 4.98 6.63 25.70
N TYR A 121 5.85 7.58 25.31
CA TYR A 121 6.78 8.25 26.22
C TYR A 121 6.21 9.54 26.77
N ARG A 122 6.57 9.81 28.04
CA ARG A 122 6.42 11.11 28.68
C ARG A 122 7.66 11.42 29.50
N VAL A 123 8.25 12.60 29.24
CA VAL A 123 9.47 13.09 29.88
C VAL A 123 9.11 14.29 30.74
N LYS A 124 9.31 14.17 32.03
CA LYS A 124 8.99 15.27 32.96
C LYS A 124 9.98 16.43 32.79
N ASP A 125 9.50 17.66 32.99
CA ASP A 125 10.28 18.89 33.01
C ASP A 125 11.06 19.18 31.69
N THR A 126 10.51 18.74 30.54
CA THR A 126 10.99 19.10 29.20
C THR A 126 9.85 19.66 28.34
N ASP A 127 10.18 20.56 27.43
CA ASP A 127 9.28 21.10 26.43
C ASP A 127 9.63 20.61 25.01
N LYS A 128 10.74 19.82 24.89
CA LYS A 128 11.23 19.34 23.62
C LYS A 128 11.93 17.99 23.73
N ILE A 129 11.61 17.08 22.80
CA ILE A 129 12.25 15.79 22.65
C ILE A 129 12.80 15.67 21.23
N ILE A 130 14.09 15.30 21.09
CA ILE A 130 14.75 15.07 19.81
C ILE A 130 15.27 13.63 19.78
N LEU A 131 14.65 12.78 18.96
CA LEU A 131 15.13 11.43 18.73
C LEU A 131 16.25 11.43 17.69
N THR A 132 17.28 10.65 17.95
CA THR A 132 18.45 10.50 17.07
C THR A 132 18.57 9.12 16.46
N ASP A 133 17.96 8.10 17.09
CA ASP A 133 17.91 6.74 16.54
C ASP A 133 16.78 5.94 17.21
N GLU A 134 16.33 4.86 16.54
CA GLU A 134 15.46 3.84 17.10
C GLU A 134 16.24 2.53 17.25
N LEU A 135 16.18 1.92 18.44
CA LEU A 135 16.93 0.71 18.77
C LEU A 135 16.16 -0.57 18.51
N THR A 136 14.89 -0.47 18.13
CA THR A 136 14.04 -1.61 17.82
C THR A 136 14.68 -2.53 16.80
N THR A 137 14.82 -3.82 17.15
CA THR A 137 15.29 -4.85 16.24
C THR A 137 14.24 -5.94 16.04
N PHE A 138 14.41 -6.71 14.96
CA PHE A 138 13.66 -7.92 14.63
C PHE A 138 14.66 -9.03 14.33
N ASN A 139 14.93 -9.88 15.30
CA ASN A 139 15.87 -10.99 15.18
C ASN A 139 15.14 -12.24 14.70
N ILE A 140 14.98 -12.36 13.37
CA ILE A 140 14.21 -13.43 12.73
C ILE A 140 14.96 -14.74 12.85
N ARG A 141 14.37 -15.71 13.56
CA ARG A 141 14.91 -17.05 13.71
C ARG A 141 14.66 -17.88 12.47
N ASN A 142 15.63 -18.67 12.08
CA ASN A 142 15.72 -19.46 10.87
C ASN A 142 15.93 -18.63 9.59
N ASN A 143 16.64 -19.26 8.66
CA ASN A 143 16.81 -18.68 7.33
C ASN A 143 15.54 -18.84 6.51
N GLY A 144 15.42 -18.05 5.44
CA GLY A 144 14.26 -18.04 4.59
C GLY A 144 14.48 -17.22 3.34
N VAL A 145 13.40 -16.87 2.67
CA VAL A 145 13.37 -16.01 1.51
C VAL A 145 12.54 -14.76 1.82
N SER A 146 12.94 -13.63 1.27
CA SER A 146 12.26 -12.36 1.43
C SER A 146 11.92 -11.72 0.09
N TRP A 147 10.91 -10.84 0.12
CA TRP A 147 10.45 -10.00 -0.98
C TRP A 147 10.34 -8.56 -0.51
N SER A 148 11.18 -7.69 -1.06
CA SER A 148 11.25 -6.30 -0.66
C SER A 148 11.85 -5.43 -1.74
N ILE A 149 11.62 -4.13 -1.65
CA ILE A 149 12.40 -3.12 -2.37
C ILE A 149 13.58 -2.66 -1.48
N PRO A 150 14.68 -2.12 -2.07
CA PRO A 150 15.75 -1.47 -1.33
C PRO A 150 15.23 -0.38 -0.41
N ALA A 151 15.91 -0.14 0.71
CA ALA A 151 15.58 1.00 1.58
C ALA A 151 15.81 2.31 0.84
N SER A 152 14.84 3.21 0.94
CA SER A 152 14.92 4.58 0.43
C SER A 152 14.06 5.48 1.31
N PHE A 153 14.52 6.70 1.55
CA PHE A 153 13.74 7.74 2.22
C PHE A 153 13.13 8.75 1.24
N GLU A 154 13.27 8.48 -0.08
CA GLU A 154 12.83 9.38 -1.15
C GLU A 154 11.75 8.77 -2.04
N THR A 155 11.76 7.44 -2.26
CA THR A 155 10.83 6.80 -3.20
C THR A 155 10.57 5.34 -2.85
N TYR A 156 9.38 4.85 -3.21
CA TYR A 156 9.02 3.42 -3.20
C TYR A 156 8.95 2.82 -4.61
N GLU A 157 9.21 3.59 -5.65
CA GLU A 157 9.06 3.17 -7.05
C GLU A 157 10.24 2.34 -7.56
N LEU A 158 10.65 1.38 -6.75
CA LEU A 158 11.75 0.47 -7.01
C LEU A 158 11.24 -0.93 -7.37
N LEU A 159 12.06 -1.69 -8.08
CA LEU A 159 11.77 -3.10 -8.38
C LEU A 159 12.00 -3.97 -7.15
N TYR A 160 11.11 -4.93 -6.95
CA TYR A 160 11.23 -5.91 -5.87
C TYR A 160 12.39 -6.87 -6.11
N ARG A 161 13.06 -7.23 -5.00
CA ARG A 161 14.11 -8.25 -4.94
C ARG A 161 13.55 -9.47 -4.23
N THR A 162 13.90 -10.67 -4.73
CA THR A 162 13.71 -11.93 -4.02
C THR A 162 15.08 -12.39 -3.54
N LEU A 163 15.33 -12.36 -2.23
CA LEU A 163 16.63 -12.64 -1.64
C LEU A 163 16.50 -13.60 -0.45
N PRO A 164 17.51 -14.47 -0.21
CA PRO A 164 17.66 -15.11 1.09
C PRO A 164 17.70 -14.06 2.20
N LEU A 165 17.07 -14.32 3.36
CA LEU A 165 17.00 -13.36 4.48
C LEU A 165 18.40 -12.89 4.92
N ASN A 166 19.38 -13.77 4.93
CA ASN A 166 20.76 -13.47 5.30
C ASN A 166 21.57 -12.69 4.25
N GLU A 167 20.99 -12.42 3.07
CA GLU A 167 21.60 -11.63 2.02
C GLU A 167 20.97 -10.22 1.91
N VAL A 168 19.90 -9.97 2.68
CA VAL A 168 19.27 -8.64 2.71
C VAL A 168 20.13 -7.68 3.54
N GLU A 169 20.62 -6.63 2.90
CA GLU A 169 21.36 -5.55 3.58
C GLU A 169 20.41 -4.50 4.15
N ASP A 170 19.39 -4.15 3.37
CA ASP A 170 18.38 -3.17 3.72
C ASP A 170 17.05 -3.46 3.02
N ALA A 171 15.96 -2.93 3.56
CA ALA A 171 14.63 -3.04 2.96
C ALA A 171 13.69 -1.90 3.38
N ASN A 172 12.85 -1.46 2.46
CA ASN A 172 11.63 -0.74 2.79
C ASN A 172 10.56 -1.70 3.34
N THR A 173 9.59 -1.16 4.05
CA THR A 173 8.44 -1.91 4.57
C THR A 173 7.16 -1.55 3.79
N PRO A 174 6.24 -2.49 3.57
CA PRO A 174 6.18 -3.87 4.12
C PRO A 174 7.34 -4.76 3.67
N PHE A 175 8.03 -5.35 4.63
CA PHE A 175 9.10 -6.33 4.41
C PHE A 175 8.52 -7.73 4.59
N THR A 176 8.24 -8.42 3.49
CA THR A 176 7.61 -9.74 3.50
C THR A 176 8.64 -10.84 3.36
N PHE A 177 8.48 -11.89 4.15
CA PHE A 177 9.39 -13.02 4.13
C PHE A 177 8.69 -14.35 4.49
N LYS A 178 9.35 -15.46 4.14
CA LYS A 178 8.95 -16.81 4.48
C LYS A 178 10.10 -17.50 5.18
N THR A 179 9.85 -18.10 6.33
CA THR A 179 10.79 -18.99 7.01
C THR A 179 10.26 -20.41 6.99
N THR A 180 11.16 -21.40 7.09
CA THR A 180 10.79 -22.80 7.18
C THR A 180 11.18 -23.33 8.55
N ARG A 181 10.21 -23.86 9.27
CA ARG A 181 10.42 -24.51 10.56
C ARG A 181 10.60 -26.00 10.38
N LEU A 182 11.62 -26.56 11.01
CA LEU A 182 11.72 -28.02 11.20
C LEU A 182 10.74 -28.39 12.32
N GLN A 183 9.76 -29.24 12.02
CA GLN A 183 8.85 -29.76 13.07
C GLN A 183 9.59 -30.62 14.08
N ASP A 184 9.27 -30.43 15.36
CA ASP A 184 9.63 -31.34 16.43
C ASP A 184 9.01 -32.73 16.16
N HIS A 185 9.79 -33.79 16.16
CA HIS A 185 9.40 -35.17 15.82
C HIS A 185 8.32 -35.79 16.74
N LYS A 186 7.53 -34.97 17.46
CA LYS A 186 6.38 -35.45 18.23
C LYS A 186 5.14 -35.75 17.40
N THR A 187 5.07 -35.24 16.17
CA THR A 187 4.01 -35.55 15.21
C THR A 187 4.54 -36.47 14.10
N THR A 188 3.76 -37.46 13.75
CA THR A 188 4.11 -38.52 12.78
C THR A 188 4.25 -38.09 11.32
N SER A 189 4.21 -36.76 11.02
CA SER A 189 4.43 -36.20 9.70
C SER A 189 5.73 -35.40 9.67
N SER A 190 6.62 -35.74 8.75
CA SER A 190 7.91 -35.05 8.50
C SER A 190 7.75 -33.76 7.66
N GLU A 191 6.58 -33.11 7.67
CA GLU A 191 6.35 -31.92 6.87
C GLU A 191 6.87 -30.66 7.58
N SER A 192 7.75 -29.94 6.90
CA SER A 192 8.20 -28.63 7.32
C SER A 192 7.03 -27.62 7.23
N VAL A 193 6.76 -26.89 8.31
CA VAL A 193 5.74 -25.82 8.30
C VAL A 193 6.41 -24.51 7.90
N SER A 194 5.90 -23.90 6.82
CA SER A 194 6.29 -22.55 6.43
C SER A 194 5.52 -21.52 7.26
N ILE A 195 6.20 -20.45 7.63
CA ILE A 195 5.58 -19.25 8.22
C ILE A 195 5.86 -18.10 7.28
N TYR A 196 4.81 -17.44 6.81
CA TYR A 196 4.87 -16.18 6.09
C TYR A 196 4.66 -15.05 7.06
N ALA A 197 5.45 -13.99 6.93
CA ALA A 197 5.29 -12.81 7.76
C ALA A 197 5.61 -11.53 6.98
N SER A 198 5.10 -10.41 7.48
CA SER A 198 5.41 -9.10 6.95
C SER A 198 5.62 -8.09 8.08
N ILE A 199 6.81 -7.49 8.14
CA ILE A 199 7.14 -6.41 9.07
C ILE A 199 6.73 -5.09 8.42
N HIS A 200 5.96 -4.29 9.15
CA HIS A 200 5.49 -2.98 8.70
C HIS A 200 5.24 -2.06 9.89
N GLU A 201 4.62 -0.93 9.65
CA GLU A 201 4.14 0.01 10.66
C GLU A 201 2.68 0.41 10.42
N ALA A 202 1.98 0.79 11.50
CA ALA A 202 0.62 1.29 11.42
C ALA A 202 0.47 2.61 12.19
N ALA A 203 -0.51 3.43 11.78
CA ALA A 203 -0.82 4.73 12.38
C ALA A 203 0.38 5.72 12.37
N LEU A 204 1.07 5.82 11.24
CA LEU A 204 2.12 6.82 11.02
C LEU A 204 1.49 8.21 10.83
N THR A 205 1.64 9.10 11.81
CA THR A 205 0.97 10.42 11.82
C THR A 205 1.87 11.59 12.16
N ASP A 206 2.80 11.43 13.09
CA ASP A 206 3.71 12.48 13.59
C ASP A 206 5.09 11.89 13.89
N PHE A 207 5.56 11.03 13.01
CA PHE A 207 6.81 10.31 13.16
C PHE A 207 7.46 10.12 11.79
N PRO A 208 8.79 9.98 11.64
CA PRO A 208 9.37 9.57 10.37
C PRO A 208 9.05 8.10 10.08
N GLU A 209 9.00 7.74 8.78
CA GLU A 209 8.84 6.34 8.42
C GLU A 209 10.03 5.49 8.87
N MET A 210 9.78 4.18 8.97
CA MET A 210 10.83 3.20 9.18
C MET A 210 11.22 2.46 7.91
N THR A 211 12.52 2.21 7.76
CA THR A 211 13.11 1.15 6.93
C THR A 211 13.82 0.15 7.82
N LEU A 212 14.30 -0.94 7.27
CA LEU A 212 15.05 -1.97 7.97
C LEU A 212 16.47 -2.05 7.42
N LYS A 213 17.44 -2.25 8.31
CA LYS A 213 18.83 -2.52 7.98
C LYS A 213 19.34 -3.74 8.71
N SER A 214 19.98 -4.64 8.00
CA SER A 214 20.65 -5.80 8.59
C SER A 214 21.74 -5.33 9.56
N THR A 215 21.79 -5.96 10.72
CA THR A 215 22.91 -5.80 11.67
C THR A 215 23.98 -6.84 11.35
N ASP A 216 25.25 -6.55 11.71
CA ASP A 216 26.36 -7.49 11.55
C ASP A 216 26.27 -8.70 12.49
N ASN A 217 25.31 -8.70 13.40
CA ASN A 217 25.05 -9.77 14.38
C ASN A 217 24.32 -10.96 13.73
N ARG A 218 25.02 -11.67 12.82
CA ARG A 218 24.59 -12.97 12.32
C ARG A 218 24.91 -14.02 13.39
N GLN A 219 24.07 -14.10 14.42
CA GLN A 219 24.26 -15.06 15.50
C GLN A 219 23.96 -16.47 15.00
N GLN A 220 24.96 -17.36 15.06
CA GLN A 220 24.73 -18.78 15.00
C GLN A 220 24.37 -19.26 16.41
N THR A 221 23.10 -19.41 16.71
CA THR A 221 22.66 -20.07 17.93
C THR A 221 22.70 -21.59 17.75
N THR A 222 23.00 -22.31 18.83
CA THR A 222 22.99 -23.79 18.82
C THR A 222 21.68 -24.23 19.47
N ASP A 223 20.78 -24.80 18.69
CA ASP A 223 19.60 -25.48 19.23
C ASP A 223 19.87 -26.95 19.48
N PHE A 224 19.23 -27.54 20.49
CA PHE A 224 19.26 -28.93 20.80
C PHE A 224 17.88 -29.53 20.52
N VAL A 225 17.77 -30.32 19.46
CA VAL A 225 16.63 -31.19 19.23
C VAL A 225 17.08 -32.61 19.43
N HIS A 226 16.52 -33.31 20.45
CA HIS A 226 16.86 -34.71 20.78
C HIS A 226 18.35 -34.96 21.00
N ASN A 227 19.10 -34.09 21.68
CA ASN A 227 20.54 -34.17 21.88
C ASN A 227 21.44 -34.02 20.64
N GLU A 228 20.89 -33.71 19.50
CA GLU A 228 21.66 -33.27 18.33
C GLU A 228 21.80 -31.75 18.26
N LYS A 229 23.04 -31.30 18.00
CA LYS A 229 23.34 -29.88 17.86
C LYS A 229 22.99 -29.40 16.44
N PHE A 230 22.02 -28.54 16.31
CA PHE A 230 21.73 -27.82 15.07
C PHE A 230 22.20 -26.38 15.16
N LYS A 231 22.88 -25.90 14.13
CA LYS A 231 23.19 -24.47 13.98
C LYS A 231 21.97 -23.79 13.39
N VAL A 232 21.31 -22.91 14.17
CA VAL A 232 20.25 -22.04 13.68
C VAL A 232 20.90 -20.73 13.29
N GLN A 233 20.66 -20.27 12.07
CA GLN A 233 21.12 -18.99 11.59
C GLN A 233 19.94 -18.00 11.73
N SER A 234 20.14 -16.93 12.47
CA SER A 234 19.19 -15.81 12.55
C SER A 234 19.60 -14.66 11.64
N SER A 235 18.62 -13.85 11.25
CA SER A 235 18.82 -12.59 10.53
C SER A 235 18.20 -11.47 11.35
N GLU A 236 19.04 -10.57 11.85
CA GLU A 236 18.58 -9.45 12.65
C GLU A 236 18.52 -8.18 11.81
N PHE A 237 17.39 -7.49 11.90
CA PHE A 237 17.12 -6.21 11.24
C PHE A 237 16.82 -5.14 12.28
N LYS A 238 17.51 -4.02 12.18
CA LYS A 238 17.28 -2.83 13.00
C LYS A 238 16.42 -1.82 12.24
N VAL A 239 15.50 -1.18 12.93
CA VAL A 239 14.74 -0.03 12.41
C VAL A 239 15.70 1.12 12.10
N GLN A 240 15.53 1.72 10.93
CA GLN A 240 16.14 2.99 10.56
C GLN A 240 15.05 4.01 10.26
N LEU A 241 15.16 5.20 10.84
CA LEU A 241 14.21 6.29 10.64
C LEU A 241 14.77 7.29 9.62
N ALA A 242 13.87 7.81 8.77
CA ALA A 242 14.22 8.89 7.84
C ALA A 242 14.70 10.14 8.60
N PRO A 243 15.89 10.67 8.28
CA PRO A 243 16.50 11.77 9.03
C PRO A 243 15.98 13.14 8.60
N TYR A 244 16.15 14.13 9.48
CA TYR A 244 16.16 15.54 9.10
C TYR A 244 17.42 15.88 8.26
N PRO A 245 17.42 16.99 7.50
CA PRO A 245 18.51 17.32 6.56
C PRO A 245 19.93 17.33 7.17
N ASN A 246 20.05 17.65 8.46
CA ASN A 246 21.35 17.63 9.16
C ASN A 246 21.82 16.21 9.56
N GLY A 247 21.01 15.17 9.27
CA GLY A 247 21.29 13.76 9.53
C GLY A 247 21.30 13.33 11.00
N LYS A 248 21.23 14.24 11.97
CA LYS A 248 21.35 13.97 13.40
C LYS A 248 20.02 13.73 14.09
N ALA A 249 19.00 14.51 13.75
CA ALA A 249 17.65 14.31 14.27
C ALA A 249 16.86 13.39 13.35
N LYS A 250 16.08 12.49 13.92
CA LYS A 250 15.13 11.64 13.22
C LYS A 250 13.70 12.14 13.44
N ALA A 251 13.35 12.44 14.69
CA ALA A 251 12.07 13.05 15.06
C ALA A 251 12.28 14.19 16.04
N ILE A 252 11.42 15.22 15.96
CA ILE A 252 11.44 16.39 16.83
C ILE A 252 10.02 16.63 17.33
N PHE A 253 9.84 16.67 18.66
CA PHE A 253 8.57 16.95 19.31
C PHE A 253 8.75 18.17 20.20
N GLU A 254 8.01 19.24 19.93
CA GLU A 254 7.97 20.47 20.76
C GLU A 254 6.93 20.29 21.89
N ARG A 255 7.15 19.24 22.70
CA ARG A 255 6.29 18.84 23.83
C ARG A 255 7.00 17.79 24.69
N ASP A 256 6.42 17.51 25.87
CA ASP A 256 6.94 16.58 26.88
C ASP A 256 6.66 15.09 26.59
N ASN A 257 6.02 14.77 25.46
CA ASN A 257 5.61 13.40 25.17
C ASN A 257 5.63 13.09 23.66
N PHE A 258 5.67 11.80 23.34
CA PHE A 258 5.40 11.31 21.99
C PHE A 258 4.86 9.89 22.00
N ILE A 259 4.15 9.54 20.94
CA ILE A 259 3.69 8.19 20.65
C ILE A 259 4.29 7.77 19.32
N SER A 260 4.95 6.61 19.28
CA SER A 260 5.46 6.06 18.03
C SER A 260 4.32 5.46 17.18
N PRO A 261 4.49 5.28 15.88
CA PRO A 261 3.67 4.34 15.13
C PRO A 261 3.75 2.94 15.75
N TRP A 262 2.76 2.10 15.45
CA TRP A 262 2.86 0.68 15.77
C TRP A 262 3.92 0.04 14.88
N ARG A 263 4.85 -0.71 15.48
CA ARG A 263 5.70 -1.66 14.78
C ARG A 263 4.92 -2.96 14.68
N THR A 264 4.73 -3.48 13.47
CA THR A 264 3.79 -4.57 13.22
C THR A 264 4.47 -5.78 12.59
N ILE A 265 3.97 -6.97 12.92
CA ILE A 265 4.32 -8.21 12.26
C ILE A 265 3.02 -8.95 11.93
N GLN A 266 2.65 -9.03 10.65
CA GLN A 266 1.61 -9.93 10.18
C GLN A 266 2.20 -11.35 10.08
N ILE A 267 1.43 -12.37 10.46
CA ILE A 267 1.90 -13.77 10.53
C ILE A 267 0.81 -14.69 9.99
N SER A 268 1.19 -15.63 9.10
CA SER A 268 0.28 -16.65 8.56
C SER A 268 1.05 -17.93 8.18
N ASP A 269 0.33 -19.05 8.14
CA ASP A 269 0.82 -20.33 7.59
C ASP A 269 0.75 -20.39 6.06
N LYS A 270 0.07 -19.40 5.43
CA LYS A 270 -0.09 -19.27 3.97
C LYS A 270 0.18 -17.85 3.52
N ALA A 271 0.79 -17.68 2.35
CA ALA A 271 1.06 -16.36 1.78
C ALA A 271 -0.22 -15.51 1.68
N VAL A 272 -1.32 -16.09 1.18
CA VAL A 272 -2.60 -15.39 1.02
C VAL A 272 -3.23 -14.94 2.35
N GLY A 273 -2.86 -15.56 3.47
CA GLY A 273 -3.32 -15.12 4.79
C GLY A 273 -2.81 -13.72 5.16
N LEU A 274 -1.66 -13.30 4.63
CA LEU A 274 -1.17 -11.92 4.80
C LEU A 274 -2.09 -10.92 4.08
N ILE A 275 -2.55 -11.25 2.86
CA ILE A 275 -3.46 -10.40 2.09
C ILE A 275 -4.83 -10.28 2.79
N ASN A 276 -5.29 -11.36 3.42
CA ASN A 276 -6.58 -11.43 4.09
C ASN A 276 -6.57 -10.78 5.50
N SER A 277 -5.41 -10.33 5.99
CA SER A 277 -5.25 -9.70 7.31
C SER A 277 -5.80 -8.28 7.34
N ASN A 278 -6.48 -7.94 8.44
CA ASN A 278 -6.94 -6.57 8.72
C ASN A 278 -6.15 -5.92 9.87
N LEU A 279 -5.01 -6.47 10.25
CA LEU A 279 -4.20 -6.03 11.39
C LEU A 279 -3.83 -4.55 11.30
N ILE A 280 -3.34 -4.10 10.15
CA ILE A 280 -2.92 -2.70 9.96
C ILE A 280 -4.08 -1.72 10.20
N LEU A 281 -5.28 -2.04 9.72
CA LEU A 281 -6.47 -1.22 9.98
C LEU A 281 -6.86 -1.22 11.46
N ASN A 282 -6.85 -2.39 12.08
CA ASN A 282 -7.26 -2.55 13.47
C ASN A 282 -6.33 -1.84 14.48
N LEU A 283 -5.10 -1.54 14.08
CA LEU A 283 -4.14 -0.76 14.87
C LEU A 283 -4.29 0.76 14.71
N ASN A 284 -5.16 1.23 13.81
CA ASN A 284 -5.49 2.65 13.67
C ASN A 284 -6.70 3.04 14.53
N GLU A 285 -6.80 4.32 14.84
CA GLU A 285 -7.94 4.87 15.59
C GLU A 285 -9.23 4.81 14.75
N PRO A 286 -10.40 4.75 15.38
CA PRO A 286 -11.69 4.82 14.69
C PRO A 286 -11.83 6.09 13.83
N CYS A 287 -12.81 6.07 12.91
CA CYS A 287 -13.14 7.23 12.09
C CYS A 287 -13.47 8.45 12.96
N VAL A 288 -12.85 9.58 12.64
CA VAL A 288 -13.05 10.87 13.35
C VAL A 288 -13.99 11.80 12.59
N LEU A 289 -14.40 11.44 11.38
CA LEU A 289 -15.34 12.24 10.60
C LEU A 289 -16.75 12.01 11.10
N GLU A 290 -17.50 13.10 11.25
CA GLU A 290 -18.87 13.09 11.74
C GLU A 290 -19.86 13.51 10.66
N GLY A 291 -21.14 13.19 10.85
CA GLY A 291 -22.22 13.58 9.96
C GLY A 291 -22.42 12.64 8.76
N ASP A 292 -22.92 13.19 7.65
CA ASP A 292 -23.12 12.44 6.42
C ASP A 292 -21.81 12.27 5.66
N LEU A 293 -21.38 11.02 5.50
CA LEU A 293 -20.17 10.63 4.80
C LEU A 293 -20.43 10.05 3.40
N SER A 294 -21.64 10.22 2.87
CA SER A 294 -22.03 9.74 1.53
C SER A 294 -21.28 10.39 0.37
N TRP A 295 -20.52 11.45 0.64
CA TRP A 295 -19.63 12.11 -0.31
C TRP A 295 -18.35 11.29 -0.58
N ILE A 296 -18.02 10.32 0.28
CA ILE A 296 -16.88 9.42 0.11
C ILE A 296 -17.35 8.20 -0.67
N LYS A 297 -16.99 8.11 -1.96
CA LYS A 297 -17.49 7.07 -2.86
C LYS A 297 -16.34 6.45 -3.65
N PRO A 298 -16.25 5.12 -3.69
CA PRO A 298 -15.44 4.43 -4.69
C PRO A 298 -15.92 4.76 -6.11
N MET A 299 -14.97 4.89 -7.06
CA MET A 299 -15.26 5.28 -8.45
C MET A 299 -14.34 4.55 -9.42
N LYS A 300 -14.84 4.32 -10.63
CA LYS A 300 -14.03 4.01 -11.81
C LYS A 300 -13.77 5.29 -12.57
N TYR A 301 -12.56 5.48 -13.10
CA TYR A 301 -12.26 6.67 -13.87
C TYR A 301 -11.36 6.39 -15.09
N VAL A 302 -11.39 7.30 -16.03
CA VAL A 302 -10.44 7.46 -17.12
C VAL A 302 -9.77 8.82 -17.00
N GLY A 303 -8.65 9.06 -17.67
CA GLY A 303 -7.96 10.35 -17.53
C GLY A 303 -7.18 10.79 -18.73
N VAL A 304 -7.11 12.10 -18.90
CA VAL A 304 -6.11 12.77 -19.73
C VAL A 304 -4.80 12.71 -18.95
N TRP A 305 -4.01 11.69 -19.21
CA TRP A 305 -2.84 11.31 -18.45
C TRP A 305 -1.87 10.44 -19.27
N TRP A 306 -2.34 9.31 -19.84
CA TRP A 306 -1.47 8.33 -20.49
C TRP A 306 -0.80 8.85 -21.75
N GLY A 307 -1.51 9.65 -22.54
CA GLY A 307 -0.94 10.32 -23.72
C GLY A 307 0.25 11.20 -23.42
N MET A 308 0.26 11.84 -22.23
CA MET A 308 1.36 12.65 -21.74
C MET A 308 2.56 11.79 -21.38
N HIS A 309 2.37 10.70 -20.63
CA HIS A 309 3.43 9.75 -20.30
C HIS A 309 4.04 9.10 -21.54
N LEU A 310 3.24 8.78 -22.55
CA LEU A 310 3.68 8.28 -23.84
C LEU A 310 4.35 9.36 -24.73
N GLY A 311 4.21 10.64 -24.37
CA GLY A 311 4.79 11.78 -25.08
C GLY A 311 4.05 12.16 -26.38
N VAL A 312 2.81 11.68 -26.57
CA VAL A 312 1.93 12.12 -27.69
C VAL A 312 1.10 13.34 -27.32
N GLU A 313 0.85 13.55 -26.04
CA GLU A 313 0.27 14.76 -25.44
C GLU A 313 1.29 15.45 -24.50
N THR A 314 0.96 16.63 -23.99
CA THR A 314 1.75 17.39 -23.02
C THR A 314 0.90 17.94 -21.89
N TRP A 315 1.53 18.20 -20.74
CA TRP A 315 0.90 18.91 -19.62
C TRP A 315 0.86 20.42 -19.81
N VAL A 316 1.67 20.97 -20.72
CA VAL A 316 1.75 22.41 -20.99
C VAL A 316 0.87 22.81 -22.17
N MET A 317 0.38 24.05 -22.18
CA MET A 317 -0.43 24.61 -23.27
C MET A 317 0.43 24.86 -24.51
N ASP A 318 0.65 23.79 -25.31
CA ASP A 318 1.28 23.81 -26.63
C ASP A 318 0.36 23.12 -27.68
N GLU A 319 0.87 22.86 -28.90
CA GLU A 319 0.12 22.20 -29.96
C GLU A 319 -0.32 20.75 -29.65
N ARG A 320 0.21 20.18 -28.56
CA ARG A 320 -0.11 18.81 -28.10
C ARG A 320 -0.78 18.79 -26.74
N HIS A 321 -1.23 19.94 -26.25
CA HIS A 321 -1.85 20.03 -24.93
C HIS A 321 -3.00 19.02 -24.78
N GLY A 322 -2.89 18.10 -23.82
CA GLY A 322 -3.89 17.07 -23.58
C GLY A 322 -5.12 17.60 -22.88
N ALA A 323 -4.94 18.47 -21.88
CA ALA A 323 -6.02 19.02 -21.07
C ALA A 323 -6.70 20.24 -21.75
N THR A 324 -7.33 20.01 -22.90
CA THR A 324 -8.14 21.04 -23.57
C THR A 324 -9.64 20.84 -23.30
N THR A 325 -10.45 21.89 -23.39
CA THR A 325 -11.92 21.81 -23.26
C THR A 325 -12.53 20.79 -24.22
N GLY A 326 -12.00 20.75 -25.45
CA GLY A 326 -12.48 19.81 -26.47
C GLY A 326 -12.18 18.35 -26.10
N ASN A 327 -10.95 18.06 -25.67
CA ASN A 327 -10.56 16.72 -25.26
C ASN A 327 -11.26 16.29 -23.96
N ALA A 328 -11.42 17.21 -23.00
CA ALA A 328 -12.16 16.96 -21.77
C ALA A 328 -13.59 16.49 -22.05
N LYS A 329 -14.30 17.12 -22.97
CA LYS A 329 -15.66 16.69 -23.36
C LYS A 329 -15.68 15.32 -24.01
N ARG A 330 -14.66 14.95 -24.82
CA ARG A 330 -14.51 13.60 -25.39
C ARG A 330 -14.41 12.53 -24.28
N TYR A 331 -13.57 12.78 -23.26
CA TYR A 331 -13.41 11.85 -22.15
C TYR A 331 -14.66 11.76 -21.28
N ILE A 332 -15.36 12.87 -21.05
CA ILE A 332 -16.66 12.90 -20.34
C ILE A 332 -17.72 12.10 -21.11
N ASP A 333 -17.84 12.29 -22.43
CA ASP A 333 -18.75 11.50 -23.26
C ASP A 333 -18.42 10.01 -23.26
N PHE A 334 -17.13 9.67 -23.33
CA PHE A 334 -16.68 8.28 -23.23
C PHE A 334 -17.07 7.68 -21.88
N ALA A 335 -16.80 8.36 -20.77
CA ALA A 335 -17.14 7.90 -19.42
C ALA A 335 -18.66 7.66 -19.29
N ALA A 336 -19.47 8.63 -19.71
CA ALA A 336 -20.94 8.53 -19.65
C ALA A 336 -21.51 7.37 -20.46
N ASN A 337 -20.92 7.09 -21.63
CA ASN A 337 -21.37 6.00 -22.51
C ASN A 337 -20.86 4.61 -22.07
N ASN A 338 -19.93 4.53 -21.12
CA ASN A 338 -19.22 3.30 -20.78
C ASN A 338 -19.32 2.90 -19.29
N ASN A 339 -20.27 3.45 -18.54
CA ASN A 339 -20.45 3.17 -17.10
C ASN A 339 -19.15 3.42 -16.31
N ILE A 340 -18.46 4.51 -16.63
CA ILE A 340 -17.31 5.04 -15.90
C ILE A 340 -17.81 6.27 -15.11
N ASP A 341 -17.40 6.38 -13.85
CA ASP A 341 -17.98 7.33 -12.90
C ASP A 341 -17.32 8.73 -12.98
N ALA A 342 -16.03 8.77 -13.33
CA ALA A 342 -15.25 10.01 -13.24
C ALA A 342 -14.21 10.16 -14.36
N VAL A 343 -13.71 11.39 -14.52
CA VAL A 343 -12.61 11.74 -15.43
C VAL A 343 -11.57 12.60 -14.70
N LEU A 344 -10.29 12.22 -14.84
CA LEU A 344 -9.14 12.99 -14.38
C LEU A 344 -8.59 13.87 -15.52
N PHE A 345 -8.18 15.10 -15.19
CA PHE A 345 -7.45 15.97 -16.11
C PHE A 345 -6.13 16.42 -15.47
N GLU A 346 -4.99 15.85 -15.89
CA GLU A 346 -3.68 16.40 -15.57
C GLU A 346 -3.32 17.53 -16.54
N GLY A 347 -2.45 18.45 -16.13
CA GLY A 347 -2.02 19.54 -16.98
C GLY A 347 -3.09 20.64 -17.21
N TRP A 348 -4.17 20.66 -16.43
CA TRP A 348 -5.28 21.59 -16.62
C TRP A 348 -4.97 23.04 -16.18
N ASN A 349 -4.08 23.20 -15.20
CA ASN A 349 -3.76 24.48 -14.56
C ASN A 349 -2.40 25.03 -15.00
N VAL A 350 -2.20 26.34 -14.84
CA VAL A 350 -0.93 26.99 -15.21
C VAL A 350 0.20 26.59 -14.26
N GLY A 351 1.44 26.57 -14.78
CA GLY A 351 2.66 26.32 -14.00
C GLY A 351 3.51 25.14 -14.45
N TRP A 352 3.01 24.30 -15.33
CA TRP A 352 3.71 23.10 -15.80
C TRP A 352 4.95 23.39 -16.64
N GLU A 353 5.10 24.58 -17.20
CA GLU A 353 6.26 24.99 -18.01
C GLU A 353 7.59 24.92 -17.24
N SER A 354 7.53 25.05 -15.91
CA SER A 354 8.71 25.02 -15.05
C SER A 354 8.96 23.66 -14.39
N TRP A 355 8.00 22.72 -14.47
CA TRP A 355 8.10 21.43 -13.81
C TRP A 355 8.98 20.44 -14.57
N ILE A 356 8.85 20.34 -15.90
CA ILE A 356 9.59 19.38 -16.73
C ILE A 356 10.86 20.01 -17.29
N GLY A 357 12.03 19.44 -16.96
CA GLY A 357 13.31 19.73 -17.61
C GLY A 357 14.16 20.81 -16.97
N THR A 358 13.85 21.30 -15.78
CA THR A 358 14.68 22.27 -15.04
C THR A 358 15.21 21.67 -13.76
N SER A 359 16.46 21.18 -13.79
CA SER A 359 17.14 20.63 -12.61
C SER A 359 17.51 21.66 -11.53
N GLU A 360 17.23 22.95 -11.73
CA GLU A 360 17.69 24.03 -10.87
C GLU A 360 16.58 24.93 -10.29
N THR A 361 15.36 24.83 -10.78
CA THR A 361 14.21 25.56 -10.21
C THR A 361 13.10 24.58 -9.85
N GLN A 362 13.34 23.81 -8.81
CA GLN A 362 12.32 23.02 -8.15
C GLN A 362 11.52 23.98 -7.28
N GLY A 363 10.26 24.17 -7.59
CA GLY A 363 9.37 24.94 -6.76
C GLY A 363 8.02 25.06 -7.42
N SER A 364 7.00 24.67 -6.69
CA SER A 364 5.60 24.91 -7.04
C SER A 364 5.20 26.38 -7.00
N ASP A 365 6.12 27.30 -6.72
CA ASP A 365 5.87 28.74 -6.77
C ASP A 365 5.21 29.19 -8.07
N ASN A 366 5.22 28.32 -9.09
CA ASN A 366 4.63 28.58 -10.40
C ASN A 366 3.26 27.89 -10.63
N PHE A 367 2.87 26.91 -9.80
CA PHE A 367 1.57 26.26 -9.92
C PHE A 367 0.48 27.12 -9.28
N ASP A 368 -0.52 27.47 -10.08
CA ASP A 368 -1.75 28.10 -9.62
C ASP A 368 -2.90 27.10 -9.69
N TYR A 369 -3.32 26.60 -8.54
CA TYR A 369 -4.36 25.58 -8.43
C TYR A 369 -5.79 26.13 -8.56
N THR A 370 -5.94 27.43 -8.81
CA THR A 370 -7.23 28.10 -9.01
C THR A 370 -7.37 28.65 -10.43
N LYS A 371 -6.31 28.53 -11.25
CA LYS A 371 -6.26 29.10 -12.59
C LYS A 371 -5.99 28.05 -13.67
N ALA A 372 -6.97 27.79 -14.50
CA ALA A 372 -6.84 26.95 -15.67
C ALA A 372 -6.00 27.62 -16.79
N TYR A 373 -5.43 26.81 -17.69
CA TYR A 373 -4.95 27.33 -18.98
C TYR A 373 -6.10 27.90 -19.82
N ASP A 374 -5.80 28.81 -20.75
CA ASP A 374 -6.78 29.52 -21.55
C ASP A 374 -7.61 28.59 -22.47
N ASP A 375 -7.10 27.39 -22.81
CA ASP A 375 -7.77 26.40 -23.64
C ASP A 375 -8.54 25.33 -22.81
N PHE A 376 -8.54 25.47 -21.47
CA PHE A 376 -9.28 24.61 -20.53
C PHE A 376 -10.34 25.43 -19.75
N ASP A 377 -11.54 25.51 -20.32
CA ASP A 377 -12.68 26.20 -19.68
C ASP A 377 -13.29 25.33 -18.56
N ILE A 378 -12.77 25.49 -17.35
CA ILE A 378 -13.20 24.71 -16.17
C ILE A 378 -14.70 24.81 -15.89
N ASP A 379 -15.30 26.01 -16.05
CA ASP A 379 -16.70 26.20 -15.75
C ASP A 379 -17.60 25.49 -16.77
N GLU A 380 -17.24 25.53 -18.07
CA GLU A 380 -17.92 24.79 -19.12
C GLU A 380 -17.75 23.27 -18.96
N ILE A 381 -16.55 22.81 -18.55
CA ILE A 381 -16.28 21.40 -18.33
C ILE A 381 -17.10 20.88 -17.15
N MET A 382 -17.14 21.60 -16.02
CA MET A 382 -17.92 21.21 -14.85
C MET A 382 -19.42 21.19 -15.13
N ARG A 383 -19.91 22.17 -15.90
CA ARG A 383 -21.30 22.19 -16.36
C ARG A 383 -21.63 20.95 -17.21
N TYR A 384 -20.76 20.64 -18.17
CA TYR A 384 -20.91 19.52 -19.09
C TYR A 384 -20.84 18.16 -18.38
N ALA A 385 -19.88 17.98 -17.48
CA ALA A 385 -19.74 16.78 -16.65
C ALA A 385 -20.99 16.53 -15.79
N LYS A 386 -21.50 17.58 -15.17
CA LYS A 386 -22.74 17.51 -14.39
C LYS A 386 -23.95 17.12 -15.23
N GLU A 387 -24.09 17.65 -16.46
CA GLU A 387 -25.18 17.26 -17.38
C GLU A 387 -25.12 15.78 -17.76
N LYS A 388 -23.91 15.21 -17.80
CA LYS A 388 -23.66 13.79 -18.11
C LYS A 388 -23.65 12.90 -16.89
N ASN A 389 -23.76 13.44 -15.69
CA ASN A 389 -23.62 12.75 -14.41
C ASN A 389 -22.26 12.07 -14.24
N ILE A 390 -21.19 12.78 -14.63
CA ILE A 390 -19.80 12.37 -14.49
C ILE A 390 -19.11 13.27 -13.48
N GLU A 391 -18.37 12.66 -12.55
CA GLU A 391 -17.53 13.39 -11.60
C GLU A 391 -16.20 13.82 -12.28
N VAL A 392 -15.64 14.93 -11.82
CA VAL A 392 -14.32 15.38 -12.24
C VAL A 392 -13.35 15.19 -11.08
N ILE A 393 -12.23 14.51 -11.33
CA ILE A 393 -11.11 14.40 -10.40
C ILE A 393 -10.16 15.56 -10.70
N GLY A 394 -9.97 16.44 -9.72
CA GLY A 394 -8.98 17.51 -9.81
C GLY A 394 -7.56 16.97 -9.70
N HIS A 395 -6.57 17.70 -10.21
CA HIS A 395 -5.17 17.35 -10.10
C HIS A 395 -4.35 18.49 -9.53
N HIS A 396 -3.56 18.20 -8.49
CA HIS A 396 -2.67 19.15 -7.84
C HIS A 396 -1.24 18.58 -7.81
N GLU A 397 -0.44 18.86 -8.85
CA GLU A 397 0.99 18.59 -8.82
C GLU A 397 1.71 19.67 -7.99
N THR A 398 2.57 19.26 -7.06
CA THR A 398 3.27 20.19 -6.17
C THR A 398 4.74 20.40 -6.57
N GLY A 399 5.31 19.56 -7.44
CA GLY A 399 6.74 19.56 -7.73
C GLY A 399 7.62 19.35 -6.49
N GLY A 400 7.05 18.80 -5.41
CA GLY A 400 7.69 18.62 -4.11
C GLY A 400 7.69 19.86 -3.21
N ASP A 401 7.20 21.03 -3.66
CA ASP A 401 7.11 22.23 -2.82
C ASP A 401 5.91 22.20 -1.87
N VAL A 402 6.00 21.33 -0.89
CA VAL A 402 4.98 21.14 0.14
C VAL A 402 4.69 22.40 0.97
N VAL A 403 5.67 23.32 1.10
CA VAL A 403 5.51 24.55 1.89
C VAL A 403 4.60 25.52 1.17
N SER A 404 4.84 25.75 -0.11
CA SER A 404 3.95 26.62 -0.93
C SER A 404 2.55 26.04 -1.00
N TYR A 405 2.42 24.72 -1.20
CA TYR A 405 1.12 24.05 -1.23
C TYR A 405 0.38 24.17 0.11
N GLU A 406 1.06 23.97 1.25
CA GLU A 406 0.45 24.10 2.59
C GLU A 406 -0.08 25.50 2.88
N ASN A 407 0.60 26.54 2.40
CA ASN A 407 0.19 27.92 2.63
C ASN A 407 -1.12 28.28 1.93
N GLN A 408 -1.52 27.50 0.92
CA GLN A 408 -2.70 27.73 0.08
C GLN A 408 -3.82 26.71 0.32
N LEU A 409 -3.63 25.68 1.15
CA LEU A 409 -4.52 24.51 1.24
C LEU A 409 -6.00 24.85 1.42
N ASP A 410 -6.34 25.71 2.38
CA ASP A 410 -7.75 26.05 2.65
C ASP A 410 -8.37 26.81 1.47
N GLU A 411 -7.64 27.73 0.83
CA GLU A 411 -8.08 28.45 -0.36
C GLU A 411 -8.32 27.53 -1.54
N ILE A 412 -7.32 26.66 -1.82
CA ILE A 412 -7.37 25.71 -2.94
C ILE A 412 -8.54 24.74 -2.79
N TYR A 413 -8.70 24.14 -1.61
CA TYR A 413 -9.78 23.17 -1.40
C TYR A 413 -11.16 23.84 -1.33
N SER A 414 -11.27 25.09 -0.83
CA SER A 414 -12.50 25.86 -0.93
C SER A 414 -12.89 26.09 -2.39
N TRP A 415 -11.96 26.58 -3.21
CA TRP A 415 -12.16 26.80 -4.64
C TRP A 415 -12.53 25.50 -5.37
N THR A 416 -11.81 24.40 -5.11
CA THR A 416 -12.07 23.09 -5.67
C THR A 416 -13.51 22.64 -5.37
N LYS A 417 -13.94 22.81 -4.12
CA LYS A 417 -15.31 22.47 -3.70
C LYS A 417 -16.37 23.37 -4.34
N GLU A 418 -16.09 24.66 -4.45
CA GLU A 418 -16.98 25.63 -5.12
C GLU A 418 -17.18 25.31 -6.60
N LYS A 419 -16.15 24.78 -7.27
CA LYS A 419 -16.27 24.26 -8.64
C LYS A 419 -17.07 22.96 -8.73
N GLY A 420 -17.34 22.29 -7.62
CA GLY A 420 -18.08 21.03 -7.56
C GLY A 420 -17.21 19.79 -7.70
N ILE A 421 -15.91 19.91 -7.55
CA ILE A 421 -14.94 18.81 -7.55
C ILE A 421 -14.90 18.20 -6.15
N ASN A 422 -15.12 16.89 -6.05
CA ASN A 422 -15.19 16.15 -4.77
C ASN A 422 -14.02 15.17 -4.56
N CYS A 423 -13.15 15.02 -5.54
CA CYS A 423 -11.97 14.15 -5.47
C CYS A 423 -10.78 14.89 -6.08
N VAL A 424 -9.62 14.78 -5.45
CA VAL A 424 -8.35 15.36 -5.91
C VAL A 424 -7.27 14.32 -5.93
N LYS A 425 -6.57 14.20 -7.06
CA LYS A 425 -5.28 13.52 -7.17
C LYS A 425 -4.18 14.53 -6.89
N THR A 426 -3.30 14.23 -5.93
CA THR A 426 -2.12 15.06 -5.64
C THR A 426 -0.86 14.38 -6.12
N GLY A 427 0.10 15.14 -6.65
CA GLY A 427 1.44 14.70 -7.03
C GLY A 427 2.52 15.41 -6.21
N TYR A 428 3.62 14.71 -5.96
CA TYR A 428 4.77 15.23 -5.22
C TYR A 428 6.09 14.90 -5.94
N ALA A 429 6.05 14.89 -7.27
CA ALA A 429 7.22 14.61 -8.10
C ALA A 429 8.26 15.72 -7.95
N GLY A 430 9.43 15.38 -7.42
CA GLY A 430 10.53 16.34 -7.20
C GLY A 430 11.14 16.26 -5.81
N GLY A 431 12.13 17.10 -5.55
CA GLY A 431 12.79 17.15 -4.24
C GLY A 431 12.07 18.06 -3.26
N LEU A 432 12.06 17.71 -1.99
CA LEU A 432 11.47 18.55 -0.94
C LEU A 432 12.32 19.78 -0.61
N PRO A 433 11.70 20.88 -0.14
CA PRO A 433 12.41 22.09 0.28
C PRO A 433 13.44 21.83 1.39
N ASN A 434 14.54 22.58 1.38
CA ASN A 434 15.58 22.55 2.40
C ASN A 434 16.25 21.18 2.62
N GLY A 435 16.18 20.27 1.65
CA GLY A 435 16.80 18.94 1.70
C GLY A 435 16.12 17.99 2.70
N HIS A 436 14.83 18.17 2.98
CA HIS A 436 14.03 17.19 3.69
C HIS A 436 13.85 15.93 2.85
N ASN A 437 13.79 14.78 3.48
CA ASN A 437 13.46 13.52 2.81
C ASN A 437 11.93 13.38 2.66
N HIS A 438 11.46 12.80 1.56
CA HIS A 438 10.04 12.53 1.31
C HIS A 438 9.38 11.75 2.45
N HIS A 439 10.10 10.83 3.07
CA HIS A 439 9.58 9.95 4.12
C HIS A 439 9.94 10.41 5.54
N GLY A 440 10.48 11.64 5.69
CA GLY A 440 10.79 12.24 6.98
C GLY A 440 9.55 12.74 7.74
N GLN A 441 9.69 12.97 9.06
CA GLN A 441 8.62 13.49 9.91
C GLN A 441 8.01 14.80 9.38
N PHE A 442 8.83 15.66 8.77
CA PHE A 442 8.37 16.92 8.18
C PHE A 442 7.26 16.67 7.14
N ASN A 443 7.50 15.74 6.21
CA ASN A 443 6.57 15.44 5.13
C ASN A 443 5.40 14.57 5.61
N VAL A 444 5.61 13.68 6.59
CA VAL A 444 4.50 12.92 7.22
C VAL A 444 3.47 13.87 7.83
N ARG A 445 3.92 14.95 8.49
CA ARG A 445 3.05 16.00 9.01
C ARG A 445 2.30 16.75 7.91
N HIS A 446 2.99 17.03 6.78
CA HIS A 446 2.37 17.62 5.61
C HIS A 446 1.22 16.75 5.09
N TYR A 447 1.46 15.46 4.82
CA TYR A 447 0.43 14.53 4.36
C TYR A 447 -0.77 14.48 5.32
N ARG A 448 -0.51 14.49 6.62
CA ARG A 448 -1.57 14.51 7.62
C ARG A 448 -2.41 15.77 7.53
N LYS A 449 -1.77 16.93 7.39
CA LYS A 449 -2.43 18.23 7.24
C LYS A 449 -3.30 18.29 5.97
N VAL A 450 -2.80 17.75 4.85
CA VAL A 450 -3.55 17.69 3.59
C VAL A 450 -4.80 16.82 3.75
N VAL A 451 -4.69 15.62 4.34
CA VAL A 451 -5.83 14.72 4.58
C VAL A 451 -6.89 15.37 5.46
N GLU A 452 -6.49 16.04 6.54
CA GLU A 452 -7.39 16.71 7.48
C GLU A 452 -8.06 17.93 6.83
N THR A 453 -7.33 18.69 6.02
CA THR A 453 -7.88 19.85 5.31
C THR A 453 -8.86 19.42 4.24
N ALA A 454 -8.51 18.43 3.42
CA ALA A 454 -9.42 17.86 2.43
C ALA A 454 -10.72 17.32 3.07
N ALA A 455 -10.62 16.65 4.24
CA ALA A 455 -11.79 16.17 4.97
C ALA A 455 -12.72 17.31 5.41
N ARG A 456 -12.18 18.44 5.90
CA ARG A 456 -12.99 19.62 6.27
C ARG A 456 -13.77 20.20 5.08
N HIS A 457 -13.21 20.09 3.88
CA HIS A 457 -13.84 20.54 2.62
C HIS A 457 -14.66 19.42 1.93
N GLN A 458 -14.78 18.22 2.55
CA GLN A 458 -15.46 17.06 1.98
C GLN A 458 -14.89 16.65 0.61
N ILE A 459 -13.56 16.52 0.54
CA ILE A 459 -12.82 16.11 -0.65
C ILE A 459 -12.09 14.81 -0.34
N THR A 460 -12.22 13.84 -1.24
CA THR A 460 -11.47 12.58 -1.23
C THR A 460 -10.13 12.75 -1.93
N LEU A 461 -9.15 11.92 -1.55
CA LEU A 461 -7.77 12.02 -2.04
C LEU A 461 -7.29 10.72 -2.68
N ASP A 462 -6.61 10.91 -3.80
CA ASP A 462 -5.66 10.00 -4.41
C ASP A 462 -4.27 10.64 -4.34
N VAL A 463 -3.22 9.94 -3.90
CA VAL A 463 -1.91 10.56 -3.67
C VAL A 463 -0.81 9.79 -4.37
N HIS A 464 -0.10 10.45 -5.29
CA HIS A 464 1.11 9.96 -5.94
C HIS A 464 2.37 10.49 -5.25
N GLU A 465 3.50 9.79 -5.40
CA GLU A 465 4.75 9.94 -4.61
C GLU A 465 4.49 10.08 -3.10
N PRO A 466 3.66 9.20 -2.52
CA PRO A 466 3.13 9.38 -1.17
C PRO A 466 4.11 8.91 -0.09
N ILE A 467 3.80 9.24 1.16
CA ILE A 467 4.17 8.38 2.29
C ILE A 467 3.42 7.05 2.16
N LYS A 468 4.09 5.93 2.40
CA LYS A 468 3.46 4.60 2.37
C LYS A 468 2.19 4.56 3.22
N PRO A 469 1.17 3.78 2.82
CA PRO A 469 -0.03 3.60 3.64
C PRO A 469 0.30 2.89 4.96
N THR A 470 -0.39 3.29 6.01
CA THR A 470 -0.26 2.71 7.35
C THR A 470 -1.62 2.56 8.05
N GLY A 471 -2.69 2.46 7.24
CA GLY A 471 -4.06 2.24 7.71
C GLY A 471 -4.83 3.49 8.11
N ILE A 472 -4.32 4.70 7.84
CA ILE A 472 -4.97 5.98 8.19
C ILE A 472 -6.40 6.10 7.62
N ARG A 473 -6.73 5.35 6.57
CA ARG A 473 -8.08 5.31 5.97
C ARG A 473 -9.18 4.87 6.94
N ARG A 474 -8.85 4.17 8.03
CA ARG A 474 -9.79 3.89 9.11
C ARG A 474 -10.20 5.15 9.84
N THR A 475 -9.24 6.02 10.12
CA THR A 475 -9.43 7.28 10.87
C THR A 475 -9.94 8.40 9.95
N TYR A 476 -9.42 8.46 8.73
CA TYR A 476 -9.75 9.43 7.68
C TYR A 476 -10.10 8.71 6.37
N PRO A 477 -11.32 8.24 6.20
CA PRO A 477 -11.73 7.48 5.00
C PRO A 477 -11.74 8.31 3.71
N ASN A 478 -11.60 9.62 3.78
CA ASN A 478 -11.37 10.46 2.61
C ASN A 478 -9.97 10.27 1.99
N MET A 479 -9.01 9.66 2.70
CA MET A 479 -7.75 9.18 2.13
C MET A 479 -8.00 7.83 1.46
N MET A 480 -8.33 7.84 0.17
CA MET A 480 -8.81 6.66 -0.50
C MET A 480 -7.69 5.76 -1.03
N THR A 481 -6.78 6.31 -1.81
CA THR A 481 -5.73 5.50 -2.42
C THR A 481 -4.40 6.26 -2.49
N ARG A 482 -3.31 5.52 -2.62
CA ARG A 482 -1.95 6.06 -2.77
C ARG A 482 -1.18 5.20 -3.74
N GLU A 483 -0.34 5.79 -4.57
CA GLU A 483 0.57 5.02 -5.42
C GLU A 483 1.58 4.21 -4.57
N GLY A 484 2.65 4.82 -4.11
CA GLY A 484 3.63 4.27 -3.17
C GLY A 484 4.29 2.96 -3.60
N ALA A 485 4.44 2.75 -4.89
CA ALA A 485 5.23 1.71 -5.54
C ALA A 485 5.37 2.05 -7.03
N ARG A 486 6.25 1.34 -7.73
CA ARG A 486 6.44 1.49 -9.17
C ARG A 486 5.15 1.14 -9.93
N GLY A 487 4.43 2.17 -10.42
CA GLY A 487 3.13 2.11 -11.07
C GLY A 487 3.18 1.83 -12.58
N MET A 488 2.02 2.01 -13.25
CA MET A 488 1.89 1.77 -14.68
C MET A 488 2.72 2.73 -15.52
N GLU A 489 2.91 3.97 -15.10
CA GLU A 489 3.62 5.01 -15.86
C GLU A 489 5.03 4.60 -16.26
N TRP A 490 5.71 3.80 -15.44
CA TRP A 490 7.03 3.27 -15.75
C TRP A 490 7.08 2.43 -17.04
N ASN A 491 5.94 1.88 -17.46
CA ASN A 491 5.85 1.18 -18.76
C ASN A 491 5.88 2.14 -19.95
N ALA A 492 5.50 3.41 -19.75
CA ALA A 492 5.46 4.39 -20.85
C ALA A 492 6.84 4.86 -21.29
N TRP A 493 7.79 4.99 -20.34
CA TRP A 493 9.06 5.66 -20.55
C TRP A 493 10.28 4.92 -19.95
N SER A 494 10.14 3.64 -19.65
CA SER A 494 11.25 2.78 -19.22
C SER A 494 11.15 1.40 -19.87
N GLU A 495 11.96 0.44 -19.43
CA GLU A 495 11.85 -0.98 -19.81
C GLU A 495 10.55 -1.63 -19.29
N GLY A 496 9.78 -0.89 -18.50
CA GLY A 496 8.52 -1.32 -17.92
C GLY A 496 8.67 -2.16 -16.65
N ASN A 497 7.54 -2.55 -16.10
CA ASN A 497 7.46 -3.44 -14.96
C ASN A 497 7.52 -4.89 -15.45
N PRO A 498 8.39 -5.74 -14.90
CA PRO A 498 8.44 -7.15 -15.29
C PRO A 498 7.17 -7.90 -14.87
N PRO A 499 6.81 -9.02 -15.51
CA PRO A 499 5.58 -9.75 -15.20
C PRO A 499 5.39 -10.14 -13.75
N GLU A 500 6.46 -10.47 -13.03
CA GLU A 500 6.45 -10.82 -11.61
C GLU A 500 6.09 -9.66 -10.68
N HIS A 501 6.27 -8.40 -11.12
CA HIS A 501 5.97 -7.24 -10.30
C HIS A 501 4.50 -7.22 -9.82
N HIS A 502 3.56 -7.54 -10.71
CA HIS A 502 2.13 -7.54 -10.41
C HIS A 502 1.70 -8.66 -9.43
N VAL A 503 2.47 -9.74 -9.36
CA VAL A 503 2.23 -10.84 -8.41
C VAL A 503 3.08 -10.72 -7.15
N MET A 504 3.91 -9.69 -7.08
CA MET A 504 4.66 -9.30 -5.88
C MET A 504 3.86 -8.31 -5.01
N LEU A 505 3.24 -7.31 -5.66
CA LEU A 505 2.53 -6.20 -5.02
C LEU A 505 1.44 -6.65 -4.01
N PRO A 506 0.61 -7.67 -4.27
CA PRO A 506 -0.42 -8.12 -3.32
C PRO A 506 0.15 -8.64 -1.99
N PHE A 507 1.35 -9.20 -2.02
CA PHE A 507 2.02 -9.77 -0.84
C PHE A 507 3.02 -8.81 -0.17
N THR A 508 3.12 -7.59 -0.68
CA THR A 508 4.06 -6.58 -0.20
C THR A 508 3.34 -5.23 -0.06
N ARG A 509 3.41 -4.34 -1.05
CA ARG A 509 2.87 -2.98 -1.01
C ARG A 509 1.38 -2.93 -0.62
N LEU A 510 0.55 -3.83 -1.15
CA LEU A 510 -0.89 -3.85 -0.89
C LEU A 510 -1.27 -4.33 0.51
N LEU A 511 -0.34 -4.98 1.26
CA LEU A 511 -0.55 -5.29 2.69
C LEU A 511 -0.70 -4.01 3.54
N ALA A 512 -0.14 -2.90 3.07
CA ALA A 512 -0.26 -1.60 3.70
C ALA A 512 -1.60 -0.89 3.41
N GLY A 513 -2.28 -1.24 2.31
CA GLY A 513 -3.56 -0.67 1.88
C GLY A 513 -3.67 -0.49 0.36
N PRO A 514 -4.79 0.04 -0.14
CA PRO A 514 -5.07 0.24 -1.56
C PRO A 514 -3.97 0.97 -2.30
N MET A 515 -3.85 0.69 -3.59
CA MET A 515 -2.84 1.27 -4.45
C MET A 515 -3.42 1.81 -5.76
N ASP A 516 -3.14 3.07 -6.09
CA ASP A 516 -3.39 3.59 -7.43
C ASP A 516 -2.26 3.16 -8.38
N TYR A 517 -2.31 1.88 -8.80
CA TYR A 517 -1.37 1.31 -9.78
C TYR A 517 -1.67 1.79 -11.19
N THR A 518 -2.90 2.22 -11.47
CA THR A 518 -3.42 2.62 -12.79
C THR A 518 -3.34 1.52 -13.86
N PRO A 519 -3.89 0.30 -13.62
CA PRO A 519 -3.87 -0.78 -14.60
C PRO A 519 -4.91 -0.58 -15.72
N GLY A 520 -4.80 -1.35 -16.79
CA GLY A 520 -5.87 -1.45 -17.79
C GLY A 520 -5.49 -1.04 -19.21
N THR A 521 -4.21 -0.83 -19.50
CA THR A 521 -3.73 -0.47 -20.83
C THR A 521 -4.00 -1.60 -21.84
N PHE A 522 -4.64 -1.27 -22.99
CA PHE A 522 -4.96 -2.20 -24.08
C PHE A 522 -3.99 -2.11 -25.26
N ASP A 523 -3.42 -0.94 -25.54
CA ASP A 523 -2.30 -0.78 -26.50
C ASP A 523 -0.99 -1.25 -25.88
N ILE A 524 -0.90 -2.54 -25.58
CA ILE A 524 0.19 -3.17 -24.80
C ILE A 524 1.58 -2.97 -25.42
N LEU A 525 1.66 -2.97 -26.75
CA LEU A 525 2.91 -2.85 -27.50
C LEU A 525 3.22 -1.40 -27.91
N PHE A 526 2.30 -0.48 -27.66
CA PHE A 526 2.35 0.92 -28.11
C PHE A 526 2.51 1.06 -29.62
N ASP A 527 1.96 0.12 -30.39
CA ASP A 527 2.12 0.10 -31.86
C ASP A 527 1.47 1.34 -32.50
N ASN A 528 0.35 1.81 -31.95
CA ASN A 528 -0.34 2.99 -32.42
C ASN A 528 0.39 4.30 -32.05
N THR A 529 1.00 4.36 -30.88
CA THR A 529 1.63 5.57 -30.36
C THR A 529 3.10 5.68 -30.68
N ARG A 530 3.83 4.56 -30.75
CA ARG A 530 5.29 4.52 -30.98
C ARG A 530 5.75 5.24 -32.23
N ASN A 531 4.98 5.09 -33.31
CA ASN A 531 5.27 5.66 -34.62
C ASN A 531 4.50 6.97 -34.87
N SER A 532 3.80 7.51 -33.90
CA SER A 532 3.09 8.77 -34.00
C SER A 532 4.06 9.92 -34.30
N PRO A 533 3.80 10.79 -35.30
CA PRO A 533 4.61 11.98 -35.53
C PRO A 533 4.53 12.99 -34.40
N LEU A 534 3.53 12.89 -33.52
CA LEU A 534 3.35 13.73 -32.36
C LEU A 534 4.23 13.30 -31.18
N ARG A 535 4.71 12.05 -31.18
CA ARG A 535 5.46 11.51 -30.05
C ARG A 535 6.81 12.21 -29.89
N LYS A 536 7.01 12.78 -28.71
CA LYS A 536 8.29 13.35 -28.28
C LYS A 536 8.71 12.69 -26.95
N LYS A 537 9.93 12.19 -26.90
CA LYS A 537 10.50 11.65 -25.67
C LYS A 537 10.74 12.80 -24.68
N TRP A 538 10.16 12.70 -23.53
CA TRP A 538 10.32 13.69 -22.45
C TRP A 538 11.14 13.14 -21.27
N ASN A 539 11.15 11.82 -21.07
CA ASN A 539 11.87 11.16 -19.95
C ASN A 539 13.16 10.50 -20.49
N GLY A 540 14.28 10.74 -19.81
CA GLY A 540 15.60 10.19 -20.17
C GLY A 540 15.73 8.67 -20.07
N ASN A 541 14.82 8.00 -19.34
CA ASN A 541 14.78 6.54 -19.25
C ASN A 541 14.17 5.86 -20.49
N ASP A 542 13.46 6.62 -21.35
CA ASP A 542 12.86 6.07 -22.59
C ASP A 542 13.95 5.72 -23.62
N LYS A 543 14.22 4.42 -23.76
CA LYS A 543 15.15 3.88 -24.76
C LYS A 543 14.49 3.57 -26.11
N GLY A 544 13.17 3.79 -26.24
CA GLY A 544 12.39 3.49 -27.44
C GLY A 544 11.88 2.06 -27.52
N ASN A 545 12.03 1.28 -26.47
CA ASN A 545 11.55 -0.10 -26.33
C ASN A 545 10.48 -0.26 -25.25
N SER A 546 9.92 0.85 -24.78
CA SER A 546 8.87 0.88 -23.76
C SER A 546 7.64 0.09 -24.22
N ARG A 547 7.06 -0.67 -23.33
CA ARG A 547 5.83 -1.46 -23.51
C ARG A 547 5.28 -1.92 -22.18
N VAL A 548 4.04 -2.44 -22.17
CA VAL A 548 3.50 -3.15 -21.01
C VAL A 548 3.90 -4.63 -21.09
N ASN A 549 4.57 -5.16 -20.06
CA ASN A 549 5.07 -6.54 -20.04
C ASN A 549 4.05 -7.52 -19.45
N THR A 550 2.83 -7.53 -20.01
CA THR A 550 1.73 -8.44 -19.63
C THR A 550 0.94 -8.85 -20.85
N THR A 551 0.07 -9.85 -20.70
CA THR A 551 -1.03 -10.06 -21.66
C THR A 551 -2.19 -9.09 -21.38
N LEU A 552 -3.12 -8.96 -22.36
CA LEU A 552 -4.36 -8.19 -22.21
C LEU A 552 -5.23 -8.75 -21.07
N ALA A 553 -5.36 -10.07 -20.99
CA ALA A 553 -6.16 -10.71 -19.94
C ALA A 553 -5.62 -10.41 -18.53
N LYS A 554 -4.31 -10.26 -18.39
CA LYS A 554 -3.69 -9.82 -17.13
C LYS A 554 -4.02 -8.37 -16.79
N GLN A 555 -4.13 -7.46 -17.79
CA GLN A 555 -4.55 -6.07 -17.55
C GLN A 555 -5.97 -6.01 -16.98
N LEU A 556 -6.87 -6.86 -17.45
CA LEU A 556 -8.22 -6.98 -16.89
C LEU A 556 -8.17 -7.56 -15.46
N ALA A 557 -7.42 -8.64 -15.25
CA ALA A 557 -7.29 -9.29 -13.94
C ALA A 557 -6.69 -8.36 -12.89
N ASN A 558 -5.77 -7.48 -13.28
CA ASN A 558 -5.13 -6.52 -12.38
C ASN A 558 -6.14 -5.54 -11.75
N TRP A 559 -7.28 -5.27 -12.36
CA TRP A 559 -8.36 -4.49 -11.74
C TRP A 559 -8.93 -5.14 -10.48
N VAL A 560 -8.90 -6.47 -10.42
CA VAL A 560 -9.30 -7.23 -9.22
C VAL A 560 -8.11 -7.38 -8.25
N ILE A 561 -6.92 -7.68 -8.78
CA ILE A 561 -5.74 -8.02 -7.98
C ILE A 561 -5.17 -6.78 -7.28
N LEU A 562 -4.98 -5.68 -8.02
CA LEU A 562 -4.41 -4.43 -7.52
C LEU A 562 -5.53 -3.47 -7.13
N TYR A 563 -6.07 -3.70 -5.93
CA TYR A 563 -7.23 -2.96 -5.47
C TYR A 563 -6.97 -1.47 -5.27
N SER A 564 -7.84 -0.67 -5.88
CA SER A 564 -8.02 0.75 -5.58
C SER A 564 -9.51 1.07 -5.50
N PRO A 565 -10.00 1.83 -4.51
CA PRO A 565 -11.37 2.35 -4.51
C PRO A 565 -11.57 3.42 -5.59
N LEU A 566 -10.48 4.03 -6.08
CA LEU A 566 -10.45 4.87 -7.29
C LEU A 566 -9.72 4.06 -8.35
N GLN A 567 -10.47 3.32 -9.19
CA GLN A 567 -9.91 2.35 -10.13
C GLN A 567 -9.81 2.96 -11.53
N MET A 568 -8.60 3.19 -12.01
CA MET A 568 -8.35 3.79 -13.32
C MET A 568 -8.34 2.78 -14.46
N ALA A 569 -9.03 3.10 -15.56
CA ALA A 569 -8.74 2.56 -16.89
C ALA A 569 -7.71 3.48 -17.56
N SER A 570 -6.45 3.07 -17.55
CA SER A 570 -5.30 3.96 -17.76
C SER A 570 -5.03 4.37 -19.19
N ASP A 571 -5.53 3.62 -20.18
CA ASP A 571 -5.23 3.88 -21.59
C ASP A 571 -5.98 5.08 -22.17
N MET A 572 -5.54 5.57 -23.30
CA MET A 572 -6.29 6.55 -24.09
C MET A 572 -7.61 5.92 -24.58
N ILE A 573 -8.68 6.69 -24.53
CA ILE A 573 -10.05 6.19 -24.76
C ILE A 573 -10.25 5.56 -26.15
N GLU A 574 -9.52 5.97 -27.16
CA GLU A 574 -9.55 5.40 -28.50
C GLU A 574 -9.12 3.92 -28.58
N HIS A 575 -8.31 3.43 -27.63
CA HIS A 575 -7.91 2.02 -27.56
C HIS A 575 -9.00 1.15 -26.92
N TYR A 576 -9.94 1.76 -26.21
CA TYR A 576 -11.08 1.09 -25.60
C TYR A 576 -12.33 1.07 -26.50
N GLU A 577 -12.48 2.07 -27.39
CA GLU A 577 -13.65 2.22 -28.23
C GLU A 577 -13.89 0.97 -29.11
N GLY A 578 -15.05 0.34 -28.92
CA GLY A 578 -15.43 -0.87 -29.66
C GLY A 578 -14.69 -2.15 -29.25
N HIS A 579 -13.77 -2.11 -28.28
CA HIS A 579 -13.02 -3.29 -27.86
C HIS A 579 -13.86 -4.20 -26.95
N PRO A 580 -14.10 -5.49 -27.31
CA PRO A 580 -15.02 -6.37 -26.56
C PRO A 580 -14.62 -6.60 -25.09
N ALA A 581 -13.32 -6.66 -24.80
CA ALA A 581 -12.83 -6.91 -23.45
C ALA A 581 -13.10 -5.72 -22.49
N PHE A 582 -13.37 -4.51 -23.02
CA PHE A 582 -13.70 -3.34 -22.19
C PHE A 582 -15.01 -3.55 -21.40
N GLN A 583 -15.84 -4.53 -21.81
CA GLN A 583 -17.04 -4.89 -21.07
C GLN A 583 -16.74 -5.27 -19.61
N PHE A 584 -15.59 -5.89 -19.34
CA PHE A 584 -15.19 -6.19 -17.96
C PHE A 584 -15.09 -4.92 -17.09
N PHE A 585 -14.51 -3.83 -17.63
CA PHE A 585 -14.41 -2.55 -16.91
C PHE A 585 -15.77 -1.88 -16.70
N ARG A 586 -16.68 -2.01 -17.69
CA ARG A 586 -18.07 -1.53 -17.54
C ARG A 586 -18.78 -2.23 -16.39
N ASP A 587 -18.60 -3.56 -16.27
CA ASP A 587 -19.28 -4.41 -15.29
C ASP A 587 -18.64 -4.34 -13.89
N PHE A 588 -17.33 -4.02 -13.80
CA PHE A 588 -16.61 -3.96 -12.54
C PHE A 588 -17.18 -2.89 -11.60
N ASN A 589 -17.24 -3.22 -10.29
CA ASN A 589 -17.63 -2.29 -9.24
C ASN A 589 -16.53 -2.23 -8.16
N PRO A 590 -15.86 -1.06 -7.97
CA PRO A 590 -14.82 -0.90 -6.96
C PRO A 590 -15.35 -0.80 -5.52
N ASP A 591 -16.66 -0.59 -5.33
CA ASP A 591 -17.32 -0.59 -4.02
C ASP A 591 -17.56 -2.03 -3.54
N CYS A 592 -16.49 -2.65 -3.07
CA CYS A 592 -16.52 -4.01 -2.59
C CYS A 592 -17.09 -4.09 -1.16
N ASP A 593 -17.80 -5.17 -0.85
CA ASP A 593 -18.27 -5.47 0.50
C ASP A 593 -17.55 -6.67 1.13
N TRP A 594 -16.85 -7.48 0.33
CA TRP A 594 -16.05 -8.60 0.79
C TRP A 594 -14.99 -8.99 -0.24
N SER A 595 -13.84 -9.44 0.24
CA SER A 595 -12.73 -9.93 -0.57
C SER A 595 -12.01 -11.10 0.09
N GLU A 596 -11.48 -12.01 -0.72
CA GLU A 596 -10.65 -13.11 -0.27
C GLU A 596 -9.55 -13.41 -1.29
N ALA A 597 -8.31 -13.47 -0.84
CA ALA A 597 -7.23 -14.06 -1.59
C ALA A 597 -7.29 -15.59 -1.41
N LEU A 598 -7.53 -16.29 -2.52
CA LEU A 598 -7.83 -17.72 -2.52
C LEU A 598 -6.58 -18.58 -2.58
N GLN A 599 -5.65 -18.22 -3.46
CA GLN A 599 -4.39 -18.92 -3.72
C GLN A 599 -3.32 -17.93 -4.15
N GLY A 600 -2.07 -18.23 -3.86
CA GLY A 600 -0.94 -17.46 -4.36
C GLY A 600 0.36 -17.71 -3.62
N GLU A 601 1.46 -17.36 -4.32
CA GLU A 601 2.82 -17.32 -3.79
C GLU A 601 3.50 -16.02 -4.29
N PRO A 602 4.20 -15.28 -3.42
CA PRO A 602 4.84 -14.03 -3.79
C PRO A 602 5.81 -14.20 -4.96
N GLY A 603 5.67 -13.35 -5.97
CA GLY A 603 6.50 -13.42 -7.18
C GLY A 603 6.16 -14.51 -8.18
N GLU A 604 5.18 -15.37 -7.87
CA GLU A 604 4.77 -16.46 -8.75
C GLU A 604 3.38 -16.25 -9.34
N TYR A 605 2.36 -16.23 -8.51
CA TYR A 605 0.97 -16.05 -8.94
C TYR A 605 0.08 -15.62 -7.78
N VAL A 606 -1.12 -15.14 -8.11
CA VAL A 606 -2.16 -14.85 -7.13
C VAL A 606 -3.54 -14.94 -7.76
N ALA A 607 -4.52 -15.40 -6.98
CA ALA A 607 -5.94 -15.38 -7.31
C ALA A 607 -6.74 -14.75 -6.17
N ILE A 608 -7.51 -13.71 -6.47
CA ILE A 608 -8.32 -12.94 -5.51
C ILE A 608 -9.75 -12.86 -6.04
N VAL A 609 -10.72 -13.03 -5.16
CA VAL A 609 -12.13 -12.77 -5.45
C VAL A 609 -12.64 -11.60 -4.62
N ARG A 610 -13.47 -10.75 -5.23
CA ARG A 610 -14.15 -9.63 -4.59
C ARG A 610 -15.63 -9.70 -4.84
N ARG A 611 -16.45 -9.34 -3.85
CA ARG A 611 -17.90 -9.23 -3.97
C ARG A 611 -18.32 -7.77 -3.91
N ALA A 612 -19.24 -7.39 -4.78
CA ALA A 612 -19.97 -6.14 -4.74
C ALA A 612 -21.48 -6.43 -4.87
N GLY A 613 -22.21 -6.30 -3.79
CA GLY A 613 -23.60 -6.71 -3.70
C GLY A 613 -23.78 -8.22 -3.91
N THR A 614 -24.50 -8.62 -4.97
CA THR A 614 -24.75 -10.03 -5.31
C THR A 614 -23.78 -10.62 -6.34
N ASN A 615 -22.90 -9.77 -6.90
CA ASN A 615 -21.99 -10.16 -7.98
C ASN A 615 -20.56 -10.34 -7.45
N PHE A 616 -19.77 -11.15 -8.16
CA PHE A 616 -18.37 -11.39 -7.81
C PHE A 616 -17.45 -11.10 -8.99
N PHE A 617 -16.23 -10.68 -8.66
CA PHE A 617 -15.14 -10.43 -9.59
C PHE A 617 -13.94 -11.25 -9.14
N LEU A 618 -13.49 -12.19 -9.99
CA LEU A 618 -12.32 -13.02 -9.72
C LEU A 618 -11.20 -12.58 -10.66
N GLY A 619 -10.03 -12.28 -10.11
CA GLY A 619 -8.80 -12.06 -10.85
C GLY A 619 -7.78 -13.14 -10.54
N ALA A 620 -7.07 -13.64 -11.56
CA ALA A 620 -5.92 -14.51 -11.41
C ALA A 620 -4.80 -14.05 -12.32
N THR A 621 -3.57 -13.98 -11.81
CA THR A 621 -2.39 -13.53 -12.58
C THR A 621 -1.18 -14.39 -12.24
N THR A 622 -0.25 -14.52 -13.23
CA THR A 622 1.01 -15.24 -13.07
C THR A 622 2.21 -14.36 -13.45
N ASN A 623 3.40 -14.78 -13.06
CA ASN A 623 4.68 -14.18 -13.45
C ASN A 623 5.04 -14.49 -14.91
N GLY A 624 6.32 -14.41 -15.31
CA GLY A 624 6.81 -14.75 -16.65
C GLY A 624 6.62 -16.20 -17.08
N GLU A 625 6.13 -17.07 -16.19
CA GLU A 625 5.90 -18.49 -16.44
C GLU A 625 4.41 -18.79 -16.61
N ALA A 626 4.07 -19.66 -17.57
CA ALA A 626 2.70 -20.13 -17.77
C ALA A 626 2.24 -21.02 -16.60
N ARG A 627 0.98 -20.89 -16.17
CA ARG A 627 0.44 -21.60 -15.01
C ARG A 627 -1.00 -22.00 -15.19
N SER A 628 -1.36 -23.15 -14.63
CA SER A 628 -2.76 -23.59 -14.50
C SER A 628 -3.11 -23.74 -13.02
N ILE A 629 -4.29 -23.25 -12.66
CA ILE A 629 -4.81 -23.33 -11.29
C ILE A 629 -6.27 -23.79 -11.30
N GLU A 630 -6.69 -24.38 -10.19
CA GLU A 630 -8.08 -24.76 -9.94
C GLU A 630 -8.65 -23.91 -8.84
N ILE A 631 -9.79 -23.26 -9.10
CA ILE A 631 -10.50 -22.42 -8.14
C ILE A 631 -11.86 -23.03 -7.84
N PRO A 632 -12.04 -23.73 -6.70
CA PRO A 632 -13.36 -24.12 -6.22
C PRO A 632 -14.22 -22.88 -5.93
N LEU A 633 -15.43 -22.83 -6.46
CA LEU A 633 -16.33 -21.68 -6.32
C LEU A 633 -17.13 -21.73 -4.99
N THR A 634 -16.55 -22.26 -3.94
CA THR A 634 -17.19 -22.42 -2.63
C THR A 634 -17.60 -21.12 -1.95
N PHE A 635 -17.06 -20.00 -2.40
CA PHE A 635 -17.43 -18.64 -1.95
C PHE A 635 -18.78 -18.18 -2.49
N LEU A 636 -19.33 -18.83 -3.53
CA LEU A 636 -20.66 -18.53 -4.06
C LEU A 636 -21.75 -19.03 -3.12
N GLU A 637 -22.91 -18.37 -3.12
CA GLU A 637 -24.04 -18.77 -2.30
C GLU A 637 -24.58 -20.16 -2.71
N LYS A 638 -24.76 -21.03 -1.72
CA LYS A 638 -25.25 -22.40 -1.94
C LYS A 638 -26.67 -22.37 -2.54
N GLY A 639 -26.88 -23.16 -3.59
CA GLY A 639 -28.16 -23.27 -4.27
C GLY A 639 -28.48 -22.13 -5.24
N LYS A 640 -27.57 -21.18 -5.42
CA LYS A 640 -27.66 -20.12 -6.43
C LYS A 640 -26.86 -20.48 -7.66
N SER A 641 -27.27 -19.92 -8.81
CA SER A 641 -26.54 -20.00 -10.06
C SER A 641 -26.06 -18.63 -10.52
N TYR A 642 -24.94 -18.62 -11.21
CA TYR A 642 -24.29 -17.40 -11.71
C TYR A 642 -23.93 -17.56 -13.19
N GLU A 643 -24.10 -16.51 -13.98
CA GLU A 643 -23.48 -16.41 -15.29
C GLU A 643 -22.03 -15.94 -15.12
N ALA A 644 -21.08 -16.80 -15.44
CA ALA A 644 -19.67 -16.46 -15.45
C ALA A 644 -19.26 -15.97 -16.85
N THR A 645 -18.85 -14.71 -16.98
CA THR A 645 -18.15 -14.19 -18.16
C THR A 645 -16.66 -14.22 -17.87
N ILE A 646 -15.92 -15.02 -18.63
CA ILE A 646 -14.50 -15.32 -18.40
C ILE A 646 -13.68 -14.66 -19.50
N TYR A 647 -12.76 -13.79 -19.11
CA TYR A 647 -11.77 -13.13 -19.97
C TYR A 647 -10.42 -13.75 -19.68
N SER A 648 -9.93 -14.61 -20.57
CA SER A 648 -8.70 -15.38 -20.36
C SER A 648 -7.72 -15.19 -21.51
N ASP A 649 -6.47 -15.55 -21.28
CA ASP A 649 -5.45 -15.64 -22.32
C ASP A 649 -5.89 -16.56 -23.46
N GLY A 650 -5.54 -16.19 -24.70
CA GLY A 650 -5.67 -17.07 -25.86
C GLY A 650 -4.71 -18.25 -25.79
N ASP A 651 -4.93 -19.28 -26.63
CA ASP A 651 -4.10 -20.49 -26.60
C ASP A 651 -2.64 -20.25 -26.99
N ASP A 652 -2.39 -19.18 -27.77
CA ASP A 652 -1.10 -18.74 -28.27
C ASP A 652 -0.61 -17.44 -27.58
N ALA A 653 -1.28 -17.02 -26.50
CA ALA A 653 -0.90 -15.83 -25.77
C ALA A 653 0.48 -15.98 -25.09
N HIS A 654 1.24 -14.90 -25.09
CA HIS A 654 2.51 -14.78 -24.41
C HIS A 654 2.84 -13.29 -24.24
N TRP A 655 3.24 -12.88 -23.02
CA TRP A 655 3.46 -11.45 -22.72
C TRP A 655 4.47 -10.77 -23.67
N GLU A 656 5.45 -11.49 -24.17
CA GLU A 656 6.50 -10.93 -25.03
C GLU A 656 6.15 -10.98 -26.52
N THR A 657 5.61 -12.11 -27.00
CA THR A 657 5.46 -12.40 -28.44
C THR A 657 4.06 -12.26 -28.97
N ASN A 658 3.02 -12.45 -28.14
CA ASN A 658 1.61 -12.34 -28.54
C ASN A 658 0.73 -11.91 -27.36
N PRO A 659 0.90 -10.68 -26.82
CA PRO A 659 0.23 -10.25 -25.59
C PRO A 659 -1.24 -9.92 -25.74
N THR A 660 -1.73 -9.68 -26.96
CA THR A 660 -3.11 -9.27 -27.24
C THR A 660 -4.06 -10.44 -27.54
N SER A 661 -3.54 -11.68 -27.57
CA SER A 661 -4.36 -12.88 -27.76
C SER A 661 -5.17 -13.17 -26.50
N TYR A 662 -6.51 -13.15 -26.62
CA TYR A 662 -7.43 -13.40 -25.50
C TYR A 662 -8.71 -14.10 -25.99
N LYS A 663 -9.50 -14.62 -25.03
CA LYS A 663 -10.80 -15.25 -25.25
C LYS A 663 -11.83 -14.68 -24.29
N ILE A 664 -13.09 -14.66 -24.73
CA ILE A 664 -14.25 -14.37 -23.86
C ILE A 664 -15.17 -15.57 -23.95
N GLU A 665 -15.44 -16.18 -22.80
CA GLU A 665 -16.33 -17.34 -22.68
C GLU A 665 -17.44 -17.07 -21.65
N LYS A 666 -18.64 -17.64 -21.89
CA LYS A 666 -19.73 -17.58 -20.92
C LYS A 666 -20.17 -18.99 -20.53
N LYS A 667 -20.42 -19.18 -19.24
CA LYS A 667 -20.98 -20.43 -18.72
C LYS A 667 -21.77 -20.20 -17.43
N THR A 668 -22.75 -21.06 -17.17
CA THR A 668 -23.45 -21.07 -15.88
C THR A 668 -22.65 -21.87 -14.86
N VAL A 669 -22.47 -21.33 -13.66
CA VAL A 669 -21.73 -21.96 -12.55
C VAL A 669 -22.49 -21.82 -11.22
N SER A 670 -22.08 -22.62 -10.24
CA SER A 670 -22.62 -22.64 -8.87
C SER A 670 -21.49 -22.86 -7.86
N SER A 671 -21.83 -22.86 -6.57
CA SER A 671 -20.87 -23.15 -5.48
C SER A 671 -20.30 -24.58 -5.50
N ASN A 672 -20.83 -25.48 -6.32
CA ASN A 672 -20.35 -26.85 -6.45
C ASN A 672 -19.31 -27.02 -7.60
N ASP A 673 -19.12 -25.97 -8.37
CA ASP A 673 -18.22 -26.01 -9.54
C ASP A 673 -16.80 -25.58 -9.18
N THR A 674 -15.87 -25.98 -10.04
CA THR A 674 -14.45 -25.56 -10.00
C THR A 674 -14.11 -24.90 -11.33
N LEU A 675 -13.51 -23.72 -11.30
CA LEU A 675 -12.92 -23.07 -12.47
C LEU A 675 -11.50 -23.56 -12.68
N PHE A 676 -11.23 -24.08 -13.90
CA PHE A 676 -9.89 -24.38 -14.38
C PHE A 676 -9.38 -23.16 -15.12
N ILE A 677 -8.42 -22.46 -14.57
CA ILE A 677 -7.84 -21.24 -15.12
C ILE A 677 -6.46 -21.55 -15.66
N LYS A 678 -6.28 -21.37 -16.96
CA LYS A 678 -4.99 -21.50 -17.66
C LYS A 678 -4.49 -20.12 -17.99
N MET A 679 -3.35 -19.73 -17.45
CA MET A 679 -2.68 -18.46 -17.69
C MET A 679 -1.44 -18.68 -18.56
N ALA A 680 -1.27 -17.86 -19.60
CA ALA A 680 -0.06 -17.83 -20.40
C ALA A 680 1.11 -17.25 -19.58
N ALA A 681 2.33 -17.33 -20.10
CA ALA A 681 3.48 -16.60 -19.52
C ALA A 681 3.17 -15.10 -19.48
N GLY A 682 3.34 -14.47 -18.30
CA GLY A 682 2.97 -13.07 -18.05
C GLY A 682 1.47 -12.77 -18.16
N GLY A 683 0.66 -13.81 -18.07
CA GLY A 683 -0.77 -13.78 -18.36
C GLY A 683 -1.68 -13.69 -17.14
N GLY A 684 -2.99 -13.77 -17.42
CA GLY A 684 -4.02 -13.71 -16.41
C GLY A 684 -5.39 -14.14 -16.87
N CYS A 685 -6.34 -14.06 -15.96
CA CYS A 685 -7.76 -14.32 -16.20
C CYS A 685 -8.60 -13.42 -15.31
N ALA A 686 -9.57 -12.73 -15.90
CA ALA A 686 -10.60 -11.99 -15.17
C ALA A 686 -11.95 -12.66 -15.37
N VAL A 687 -12.73 -12.78 -14.29
CA VAL A 687 -14.07 -13.40 -14.35
C VAL A 687 -15.08 -12.50 -13.66
N TYR A 688 -16.15 -12.19 -14.36
CA TYR A 688 -17.34 -11.58 -13.80
C TYR A 688 -18.41 -12.66 -13.56
N LEU A 689 -18.87 -12.79 -12.32
CA LEU A 689 -19.89 -13.75 -11.89
C LEU A 689 -21.15 -12.97 -11.53
N MET A 690 -22.10 -12.93 -12.46
CA MET A 690 -23.37 -12.25 -12.29
C MET A 690 -24.40 -13.21 -11.70
N HIS A 691 -25.03 -12.81 -10.58
CA HIS A 691 -26.10 -13.60 -9.98
C HIS A 691 -27.32 -13.71 -10.93
N ASN A 692 -27.78 -14.93 -11.19
CA ASN A 692 -29.04 -15.16 -11.92
C ASN A 692 -30.21 -14.94 -10.93
N SER A 693 -30.94 -13.87 -11.15
CA SER A 693 -32.13 -13.50 -10.30
C SER A 693 -33.26 -14.52 -10.40
#